data_6f33349b23e6e02d644c5fb28c001537
#
_entry.id   6f33349b23e6e02d644c5fb28c001537
#
_cell.length_a   1.000
_cell.length_b   1.000
_cell.length_c   1.000
_cell.angle_alpha   90.00
_cell.angle_beta   90.00
_cell.angle_gamma   90.00
#
_symmetry.space_group_name_H-M   'P 1'
#
loop_
_entity.id
_entity.type
_entity.pdbx_description
1 polymer ?
#
loop_
_entity_poly.entity_id
_entity_poly.type
_entity_poly.pdbx_seq_one_letter_code
_entity_poly.pdbx_strand_id
1 'polypeptide(L)'
;MDLAESAFLAGINDGPNMYNPYDKENDHSELIESRTKLVLRFMKEQNRISDNPEEAEKLYNEAVEKVEKGLKFKKGKIQIGEISYFVYEAVNDAAKDLAEAKDIDFKEAKAMIQSGGYKLYTTQVTSIQNAVLKEMAKESYVQTKNSGKKDENGKKIVYRTQAGTTIIEPTTGKVVAMGGALGSDQGTNHNYAMSERQTGSSIKPLVDIAPGLEEKAITASTVFDDTRTQFKGLTYIPKNAGGYQGLCTVRKAIEVSSNIVNMKVLYTVGINKAIDYLHEFGLTTYTKEEDSMLTLGIGGATHGSSTLQMAAAYATLANKGVYIEPTFYTKLTDSEGKTVVEPKQENRRVISGANAFIISDILTDVVTGYSGTANACAISGMDVACKTGTTDSDTNVWLCGYTPYYAGATWYGFDAGEIELYQIWAARSIWANIMKNVHKGLEKKRFKKPDGVVTAVVCRDSGKIATKECNRTYTEYFTKGNTPKACDGHEVVKICKESKKVATEYCLETEEKVYTAKPEKENNSNWTVLGKDKYAVPTEKCSIHTEENSTIIIPNLVGKTEAEAKAKLSILNVQIIYETHEDQDDGIVIKQSLEEGAKVIRGTNIVITVNRKQTTPPDLNTEKLPEENNENNENNENNSTSGNTTTP
;
A
#
# COMPACT_ATOMS: atom_id res chain seq x y z
N MET A 1 -50.32 -4.60 34.36
CA MET A 1 -50.11 -5.93 34.98
C MET A 1 -50.80 -5.89 36.33
N ASP A 2 -51.74 -6.77 36.57
CA ASP A 2 -52.43 -6.84 37.85
C ASP A 2 -51.79 -7.85 38.80
N LEU A 3 -52.39 -8.06 39.98
CA LEU A 3 -51.83 -8.91 41.02
C LEU A 3 -51.72 -10.38 40.58
N ALA A 4 -52.73 -10.91 39.88
CA ALA A 4 -52.73 -12.28 39.36
C ALA A 4 -51.63 -12.49 38.30
N GLU A 5 -51.46 -11.54 37.38
CA GLU A 5 -50.40 -11.56 36.36
C GLU A 5 -49.01 -11.45 36.97
N SER A 6 -48.86 -10.60 37.99
CA SER A 6 -47.60 -10.45 38.74
C SER A 6 -47.23 -11.73 39.48
N ALA A 7 -48.20 -12.38 40.14
CA ALA A 7 -47.98 -13.65 40.84
C ALA A 7 -47.63 -14.80 39.88
N PHE A 8 -48.23 -14.85 38.70
CA PHE A 8 -47.87 -15.80 37.66
C PHE A 8 -46.40 -15.59 37.22
N LEU A 9 -46.00 -14.36 36.90
CA LEU A 9 -44.62 -14.06 36.48
C LEU A 9 -43.60 -14.38 37.58
N ALA A 10 -43.90 -14.12 38.84
CA ALA A 10 -43.03 -14.50 39.96
C ALA A 10 -42.96 -16.06 40.09
N GLY A 11 -44.06 -16.75 39.81
CA GLY A 11 -44.14 -18.20 39.93
C GLY A 11 -43.40 -18.99 38.84
N ILE A 12 -43.31 -18.43 37.62
CA ILE A 12 -42.73 -19.13 36.45
C ILE A 12 -41.24 -19.41 36.58
N ASN A 13 -40.52 -18.61 37.37
CA ASN A 13 -39.06 -18.77 37.55
C ASN A 13 -38.65 -20.09 38.19
N ASP A 14 -39.55 -20.75 38.92
CA ASP A 14 -39.31 -22.03 39.58
C ASP A 14 -39.23 -23.24 38.61
N GLY A 15 -39.89 -23.07 37.42
CA GLY A 15 -39.90 -24.10 36.38
C GLY A 15 -40.46 -23.55 35.07
N PRO A 16 -39.68 -22.76 34.32
CA PRO A 16 -40.21 -22.06 33.13
C PRO A 16 -40.87 -22.98 32.10
N ASN A 17 -40.35 -24.19 31.93
CA ASN A 17 -40.96 -25.18 31.02
C ASN A 17 -42.23 -25.81 31.58
N MET A 18 -42.28 -26.04 32.90
CA MET A 18 -43.44 -26.62 33.59
C MET A 18 -44.65 -25.68 33.61
N TYR A 19 -44.42 -24.39 33.63
CA TYR A 19 -45.44 -23.34 33.68
C TYR A 19 -45.58 -22.56 32.37
N ASN A 20 -45.19 -23.19 31.24
CA ASN A 20 -45.25 -22.57 29.91
C ASN A 20 -46.69 -22.59 29.33
N PRO A 21 -47.37 -21.42 29.24
CA PRO A 21 -48.73 -21.37 28.71
C PRO A 21 -48.83 -21.56 27.19
N TYR A 22 -47.68 -21.67 26.51
CA TYR A 22 -47.55 -21.80 25.06
C TYR A 22 -47.04 -23.15 24.60
N ASP A 23 -46.91 -24.12 25.51
CA ASP A 23 -46.57 -25.48 25.14
C ASP A 23 -47.69 -26.07 24.30
N LYS A 24 -47.31 -26.67 23.17
CA LYS A 24 -48.26 -27.26 22.21
C LYS A 24 -48.53 -28.74 22.46
N GLU A 25 -47.66 -29.39 23.20
CA GLU A 25 -47.67 -30.83 23.42
C GLU A 25 -48.31 -31.18 24.76
N ASN A 26 -48.28 -30.26 25.74
CA ASN A 26 -48.79 -30.48 27.07
C ASN A 26 -49.65 -29.30 27.55
N ASP A 27 -50.78 -29.61 28.19
CA ASP A 27 -51.62 -28.62 28.86
C ASP A 27 -51.08 -28.38 30.28
N HIS A 28 -50.52 -27.21 30.53
CA HIS A 28 -50.01 -26.83 31.83
C HIS A 28 -50.98 -25.96 32.65
N SER A 29 -52.24 -25.81 32.25
CA SER A 29 -53.21 -24.90 32.86
C SER A 29 -53.38 -25.13 34.35
N GLU A 30 -53.53 -26.38 34.80
CA GLU A 30 -53.68 -26.74 36.22
C GLU A 30 -52.43 -26.43 37.03
N LEU A 31 -51.22 -26.68 36.45
CA LEU A 31 -49.95 -26.38 37.10
C LEU A 31 -49.74 -24.87 37.26
N ILE A 32 -50.08 -24.09 36.23
CA ILE A 32 -50.05 -22.63 36.23
C ILE A 32 -50.98 -22.06 37.28
N GLU A 33 -52.24 -22.57 37.33
CA GLU A 33 -53.23 -22.15 38.32
C GLU A 33 -52.74 -22.43 39.74
N SER A 34 -52.32 -23.66 40.04
CA SER A 34 -51.83 -24.09 41.34
C SER A 34 -50.63 -23.27 41.81
N ARG A 35 -49.67 -23.03 40.89
CA ARG A 35 -48.45 -22.27 41.22
C ARG A 35 -48.77 -20.80 41.46
N THR A 36 -49.63 -20.20 40.64
CA THR A 36 -50.01 -18.78 40.80
C THR A 36 -50.75 -18.56 42.10
N LYS A 37 -51.71 -19.45 42.47
CA LYS A 37 -52.40 -19.40 43.75
C LYS A 37 -51.45 -19.55 44.93
N LEU A 38 -50.44 -20.43 44.83
CA LEU A 38 -49.42 -20.61 45.85
C LEU A 38 -48.65 -19.31 46.09
N VAL A 39 -48.22 -18.62 44.99
CA VAL A 39 -47.51 -17.33 45.08
C VAL A 39 -48.40 -16.25 45.70
N LEU A 40 -49.68 -16.15 45.26
CA LEU A 40 -50.66 -15.22 45.85
C LEU A 40 -50.83 -15.44 47.34
N ARG A 41 -50.91 -16.70 47.81
CA ARG A 41 -51.02 -17.06 49.22
C ARG A 41 -49.80 -16.58 50.00
N PHE A 42 -48.58 -16.85 49.51
CA PHE A 42 -47.36 -16.38 50.16
C PHE A 42 -47.26 -14.83 50.17
N MET A 43 -47.70 -14.16 49.11
CA MET A 43 -47.75 -12.70 49.12
C MET A 43 -48.69 -12.17 50.19
N LYS A 44 -49.84 -12.80 50.41
CA LYS A 44 -50.79 -12.49 51.46
C LYS A 44 -50.22 -12.74 52.85
N GLU A 45 -49.67 -13.95 53.09
CA GLU A 45 -49.07 -14.34 54.36
C GLU A 45 -47.89 -13.45 54.75
N GLN A 46 -47.15 -12.89 53.78
CA GLN A 46 -46.02 -12.01 54.01
C GLN A 46 -46.38 -10.50 53.96
N ASN A 47 -47.65 -10.15 53.94
CA ASN A 47 -48.17 -8.78 53.87
C ASN A 47 -47.55 -7.99 52.64
N ARG A 48 -47.44 -8.65 51.48
CA ARG A 48 -46.87 -8.07 50.25
C ARG A 48 -47.90 -7.59 49.24
N ILE A 49 -49.23 -7.66 49.56
CA ILE A 49 -50.30 -7.25 48.67
C ILE A 49 -50.71 -5.79 48.89
N SER A 50 -50.96 -5.39 50.15
CA SER A 50 -51.24 -4.01 50.57
C SER A 50 -50.93 -3.87 52.03
N ASP A 51 -50.57 -2.67 52.47
CA ASP A 51 -50.43 -2.31 53.91
C ASP A 51 -51.76 -2.24 54.62
N ASN A 52 -52.88 -2.11 53.88
CA ASN A 52 -54.23 -2.16 54.40
C ASN A 52 -54.78 -3.60 54.35
N PRO A 53 -55.10 -4.24 55.52
CA PRO A 53 -55.56 -5.64 55.55
C PRO A 53 -56.88 -5.89 54.79
N GLU A 54 -57.84 -4.98 54.80
CA GLU A 54 -59.13 -5.11 54.11
C GLU A 54 -58.91 -5.05 52.59
N GLU A 55 -58.08 -4.13 52.14
CA GLU A 55 -57.71 -3.98 50.76
C GLU A 55 -56.89 -5.21 50.30
N ALA A 56 -55.93 -5.68 51.10
CA ALA A 56 -55.14 -6.88 50.79
C ALA A 56 -56.03 -8.14 50.61
N GLU A 57 -57.02 -8.31 51.48
CA GLU A 57 -57.98 -9.40 51.38
C GLU A 57 -58.83 -9.31 50.11
N LYS A 58 -59.33 -8.12 49.79
CA LYS A 58 -60.10 -7.85 48.58
C LYS A 58 -59.26 -8.16 47.31
N LEU A 59 -58.07 -7.58 47.21
CA LEU A 59 -57.18 -7.80 46.05
C LEU A 59 -56.73 -9.24 45.91
N TYR A 60 -56.50 -9.94 47.01
CA TYR A 60 -56.18 -11.36 47.00
C TYR A 60 -57.33 -12.18 46.40
N ASN A 61 -58.57 -11.95 46.88
CA ASN A 61 -59.72 -12.69 46.42
C ASN A 61 -60.05 -12.42 44.94
N GLU A 62 -59.93 -11.17 44.50
CA GLU A 62 -60.09 -10.78 43.08
C GLU A 62 -59.02 -11.47 42.21
N ALA A 63 -57.78 -11.54 42.68
CA ALA A 63 -56.69 -12.21 41.96
C ALA A 63 -56.90 -13.73 41.87
N VAL A 64 -57.32 -14.36 42.97
CA VAL A 64 -57.60 -15.81 42.99
C VAL A 64 -58.77 -16.13 42.03
N GLU A 65 -59.87 -15.35 42.07
CA GLU A 65 -61.00 -15.53 41.17
C GLU A 65 -60.57 -15.38 39.70
N LYS A 66 -59.71 -14.43 39.40
CA LYS A 66 -59.14 -14.26 38.04
C LYS A 66 -58.33 -15.48 37.61
N VAL A 67 -57.53 -16.06 38.50
CA VAL A 67 -56.71 -17.24 38.22
C VAL A 67 -57.62 -18.46 37.98
N GLU A 68 -58.70 -18.66 38.78
CA GLU A 68 -59.63 -19.75 38.62
C GLU A 68 -60.48 -19.66 37.31
N LYS A 69 -60.75 -18.45 36.82
CA LYS A 69 -61.38 -18.20 35.53
C LYS A 69 -60.43 -18.45 34.35
N GLY A 70 -59.14 -18.73 34.61
CA GLY A 70 -58.08 -18.93 33.67
C GLY A 70 -57.43 -17.61 33.23
N LEU A 71 -56.11 -17.51 33.41
CA LEU A 71 -55.29 -16.40 32.91
C LEU A 71 -55.29 -16.38 31.38
N LYS A 72 -55.58 -15.23 30.78
CA LYS A 72 -55.58 -15.06 29.31
C LYS A 72 -54.20 -14.69 28.83
N PHE A 73 -53.49 -15.66 28.28
CA PHE A 73 -52.16 -15.44 27.69
C PHE A 73 -52.31 -15.03 26.22
N LYS A 74 -51.69 -13.90 25.86
CA LYS A 74 -51.57 -13.46 24.48
C LYS A 74 -50.12 -13.61 24.07
N LYS A 75 -49.85 -14.54 23.13
CA LYS A 75 -48.48 -14.68 22.59
C LYS A 75 -48.08 -13.36 21.93
N GLY A 76 -47.19 -12.67 22.56
CA GLY A 76 -46.53 -11.49 21.98
C GLY A 76 -45.79 -11.92 20.71
N LYS A 77 -45.84 -11.14 19.66
CA LYS A 77 -44.82 -11.21 18.62
C LYS A 77 -43.58 -10.62 19.25
N ILE A 78 -42.69 -11.46 19.76
CA ILE A 78 -41.31 -11.03 19.93
C ILE A 78 -40.84 -10.78 18.50
N GLN A 79 -40.86 -9.54 18.04
CA GLN A 79 -39.94 -9.13 16.98
C GLN A 79 -38.54 -9.16 17.63
N ILE A 80 -37.94 -10.33 17.62
CA ILE A 80 -36.49 -10.40 17.60
C ILE A 80 -36.18 -9.83 16.22
N GLY A 81 -36.05 -8.50 16.13
CA GLY A 81 -35.44 -7.87 14.96
C GLY A 81 -34.14 -8.60 14.75
N GLU A 82 -33.83 -8.97 13.52
CA GLU A 82 -32.54 -9.54 13.18
C GLU A 82 -31.51 -8.60 13.75
N ILE A 83 -30.77 -9.06 14.79
CA ILE A 83 -29.72 -8.26 15.42
C ILE A 83 -28.61 -8.17 14.38
N SER A 84 -28.36 -6.95 13.88
CA SER A 84 -27.29 -6.73 12.90
C SER A 84 -25.93 -7.15 13.49
N TYR A 85 -25.00 -7.55 12.65
CA TYR A 85 -23.62 -7.88 13.06
C TYR A 85 -23.01 -6.78 13.93
N PHE A 86 -23.24 -5.51 13.57
CA PHE A 86 -22.76 -4.37 14.35
C PHE A 86 -23.33 -4.38 15.79
N VAL A 87 -24.64 -4.53 15.93
CA VAL A 87 -25.29 -4.54 17.26
C VAL A 87 -24.85 -5.74 18.08
N TYR A 88 -24.65 -6.89 17.44
CA TYR A 88 -24.14 -8.08 18.13
C TYR A 88 -22.75 -7.84 18.73
N GLU A 89 -21.84 -7.22 17.95
CA GLU A 89 -20.51 -6.89 18.44
C GLU A 89 -20.54 -5.75 19.49
N ALA A 90 -21.44 -4.77 19.34
CA ALA A 90 -21.62 -3.73 20.35
C ALA A 90 -22.08 -4.30 21.71
N VAL A 91 -22.97 -5.30 21.68
CA VAL A 91 -23.39 -6.01 22.91
C VAL A 91 -22.22 -6.82 23.48
N ASN A 92 -21.44 -7.49 22.65
CA ASN A 92 -20.26 -8.25 23.11
C ASN A 92 -19.22 -7.33 23.74
N ASP A 93 -18.94 -6.18 23.13
CA ASP A 93 -17.97 -5.19 23.60
C ASP A 93 -18.42 -4.62 24.97
N ALA A 94 -19.65 -4.14 25.07
CA ALA A 94 -20.21 -3.67 26.34
C ALA A 94 -20.31 -4.75 27.41
N ALA A 95 -20.54 -6.02 27.03
CA ALA A 95 -20.63 -7.13 27.98
C ALA A 95 -19.25 -7.47 28.60
N LYS A 96 -18.15 -7.31 27.88
CA LYS A 96 -16.81 -7.46 28.42
C LYS A 96 -16.55 -6.44 29.53
N ASP A 97 -16.81 -5.16 29.23
CA ASP A 97 -16.60 -4.07 30.18
C ASP A 97 -17.55 -4.18 31.41
N LEU A 98 -18.81 -4.64 31.18
CA LEU A 98 -19.77 -4.86 32.26
C LEU A 98 -19.35 -6.04 33.13
N ALA A 99 -18.83 -7.13 32.55
CA ALA A 99 -18.33 -8.28 33.27
C ALA A 99 -17.17 -7.89 34.19
N GLU A 100 -16.20 -7.12 33.66
CA GLU A 100 -15.08 -6.58 34.45
C GLU A 100 -15.56 -5.63 35.57
N ALA A 101 -16.46 -4.70 35.25
CA ALA A 101 -16.94 -3.70 36.20
C ALA A 101 -17.75 -4.30 37.35
N LYS A 102 -18.43 -5.42 37.14
CA LYS A 102 -19.28 -6.10 38.13
C LYS A 102 -18.64 -7.35 38.72
N ASP A 103 -17.47 -7.78 38.25
CA ASP A 103 -16.80 -9.04 38.61
C ASP A 103 -17.73 -10.26 38.41
N ILE A 104 -18.34 -10.35 37.23
CA ILE A 104 -19.26 -11.44 36.82
C ILE A 104 -18.81 -12.09 35.53
N ASP A 105 -19.35 -13.27 35.21
CA ASP A 105 -19.07 -13.97 33.95
C ASP A 105 -19.59 -13.20 32.73
N PHE A 106 -18.87 -13.30 31.62
CA PHE A 106 -19.24 -12.64 30.34
C PHE A 106 -20.66 -13.01 29.85
N LYS A 107 -21.07 -14.27 30.00
CA LYS A 107 -22.40 -14.70 29.55
C LYS A 107 -23.49 -14.09 30.42
N GLU A 108 -23.25 -13.96 31.72
CA GLU A 108 -24.14 -13.28 32.65
C GLU A 108 -24.27 -11.81 32.31
N ALA A 109 -23.14 -11.10 32.12
CA ALA A 109 -23.14 -9.69 31.71
C ALA A 109 -23.90 -9.48 30.39
N LYS A 110 -23.68 -10.35 29.41
CA LYS A 110 -24.38 -10.31 28.13
C LYS A 110 -25.90 -10.53 28.28
N ALA A 111 -26.33 -11.50 29.10
CA ALA A 111 -27.73 -11.75 29.40
C ALA A 111 -28.39 -10.56 30.11
N MET A 112 -27.65 -9.92 31.05
CA MET A 112 -28.11 -8.69 31.72
C MET A 112 -28.37 -7.57 30.71
N ILE A 113 -27.46 -7.32 29.76
CA ILE A 113 -27.65 -6.29 28.73
C ILE A 113 -28.89 -6.59 27.90
N GLN A 114 -29.10 -7.85 27.51
CA GLN A 114 -30.19 -8.26 26.63
C GLN A 114 -31.58 -8.26 27.30
N SER A 115 -31.64 -8.46 28.61
CA SER A 115 -32.91 -8.63 29.35
C SER A 115 -33.12 -7.69 30.53
N GLY A 116 -32.07 -7.01 30.99
CA GLY A 116 -32.08 -6.22 32.22
C GLY A 116 -32.53 -4.75 32.07
N GLY A 117 -33.12 -4.37 30.94
CA GLY A 117 -33.60 -3.00 30.72
C GLY A 117 -32.53 -1.96 30.46
N TYR A 118 -31.32 -2.40 30.16
CA TYR A 118 -30.20 -1.50 29.80
C TYR A 118 -30.44 -0.80 28.46
N LYS A 119 -29.80 0.39 28.30
CA LYS A 119 -29.74 1.13 27.03
C LYS A 119 -28.31 1.22 26.57
N LEU A 120 -27.99 0.62 25.44
CA LEU A 120 -26.67 0.65 24.82
C LEU A 120 -26.61 1.75 23.75
N TYR A 121 -25.70 2.69 23.93
CA TYR A 121 -25.42 3.77 22.98
C TYR A 121 -24.26 3.37 22.10
N THR A 122 -24.55 3.02 20.84
CA THR A 122 -23.55 2.53 19.90
C THR A 122 -22.81 3.64 19.18
N THR A 123 -21.64 3.31 18.59
CA THR A 123 -20.86 4.21 17.72
C THR A 123 -21.32 4.19 16.27
N GLN A 124 -22.34 3.40 15.93
CA GLN A 124 -22.83 3.23 14.56
C GLN A 124 -23.30 4.56 13.97
N VAL A 125 -22.79 4.88 12.77
CA VAL A 125 -23.30 5.97 11.94
C VAL A 125 -24.24 5.37 10.90
N THR A 126 -25.55 5.59 11.06
CA THR A 126 -26.60 4.95 10.25
C THR A 126 -26.40 5.14 8.75
N SER A 127 -26.00 6.33 8.30
CA SER A 127 -25.75 6.59 6.87
C SER A 127 -24.61 5.76 6.30
N ILE A 128 -23.53 5.56 7.10
CA ILE A 128 -22.36 4.75 6.72
C ILE A 128 -22.74 3.27 6.75
N GLN A 129 -23.44 2.83 7.80
CA GLN A 129 -23.92 1.45 7.91
C GLN A 129 -24.83 1.08 6.73
N ASN A 130 -25.76 1.96 6.36
CA ASN A 130 -26.64 1.74 5.22
C ASN A 130 -25.87 1.66 3.89
N ALA A 131 -24.80 2.45 3.73
CA ALA A 131 -23.94 2.35 2.54
C ALA A 131 -23.22 0.99 2.47
N VAL A 132 -22.74 0.48 3.60
CA VAL A 132 -22.12 -0.85 3.72
C VAL A 132 -23.12 -1.94 3.36
N LEU A 133 -24.28 -1.98 4.02
CA LEU A 133 -25.30 -3.01 3.81
C LEU A 133 -25.80 -3.01 2.37
N LYS A 134 -26.09 -1.85 1.80
CA LYS A 134 -26.53 -1.70 0.42
C LYS A 134 -25.50 -2.24 -0.60
N GLU A 135 -24.20 -1.98 -0.37
CA GLU A 135 -23.17 -2.47 -1.27
C GLU A 135 -23.00 -3.98 -1.15
N MET A 136 -22.95 -4.49 0.07
CA MET A 136 -22.75 -5.92 0.35
C MET A 136 -23.98 -6.78 0.01
N ALA A 137 -25.18 -6.19 -0.10
CA ALA A 137 -26.39 -6.90 -0.55
C ALA A 137 -26.38 -7.30 -2.03
N LYS A 138 -25.40 -6.84 -2.81
CA LYS A 138 -25.35 -7.11 -4.25
C LYS A 138 -24.95 -8.55 -4.55
N GLU A 139 -25.88 -9.34 -5.10
CA GLU A 139 -25.63 -10.72 -5.55
C GLU A 139 -24.57 -10.81 -6.68
N SER A 140 -24.28 -9.70 -7.36
CA SER A 140 -23.25 -9.65 -8.41
C SER A 140 -21.83 -9.94 -7.91
N TYR A 141 -21.57 -9.82 -6.61
CA TYR A 141 -20.30 -10.22 -6.00
C TYR A 141 -20.28 -11.70 -5.60
N VAL A 142 -21.43 -12.36 -5.51
CA VAL A 142 -21.50 -13.74 -5.04
C VAL A 142 -21.10 -14.71 -6.15
N GLN A 143 -20.02 -15.45 -5.92
CA GLN A 143 -19.63 -16.61 -6.73
C GLN A 143 -20.04 -17.88 -6.02
N THR A 144 -20.37 -18.90 -6.78
CA THR A 144 -20.73 -20.21 -6.25
C THR A 144 -19.85 -21.30 -6.87
N LYS A 145 -19.49 -22.29 -6.06
CA LYS A 145 -18.79 -23.49 -6.50
C LYS A 145 -19.43 -24.75 -5.94
N ASN A 146 -19.74 -25.69 -6.81
CA ASN A 146 -20.25 -27.00 -6.38
C ASN A 146 -19.13 -27.77 -5.66
N SER A 147 -19.38 -28.22 -4.44
CA SER A 147 -18.40 -28.99 -3.65
C SER A 147 -18.17 -30.41 -4.17
N GLY A 148 -19.04 -30.92 -5.05
CA GLY A 148 -19.08 -32.32 -5.43
C GLY A 148 -19.67 -33.26 -4.35
N LYS A 149 -19.98 -32.74 -3.17
CA LYS A 149 -20.53 -33.47 -2.01
C LYS A 149 -22.02 -33.18 -1.84
N LYS A 150 -22.71 -34.06 -1.09
CA LYS A 150 -24.07 -33.88 -0.67
C LYS A 150 -24.14 -33.80 0.85
N ASP A 151 -25.10 -33.07 1.39
CA ASP A 151 -25.42 -33.04 2.82
C ASP A 151 -26.15 -34.33 3.26
N GLU A 152 -26.44 -34.42 4.54
CA GLU A 152 -27.17 -35.56 5.15
C GLU A 152 -28.55 -35.81 4.53
N ASN A 153 -29.16 -34.79 3.91
CA ASN A 153 -30.44 -34.86 3.22
C ASN A 153 -30.31 -35.15 1.71
N GLY A 154 -29.10 -35.42 1.22
CA GLY A 154 -28.83 -35.70 -0.18
C GLY A 154 -28.78 -34.47 -1.10
N LYS A 155 -28.90 -33.23 -0.56
CA LYS A 155 -28.81 -31.98 -1.30
C LYS A 155 -27.35 -31.66 -1.62
N LYS A 156 -27.07 -31.18 -2.83
CA LYS A 156 -25.73 -30.74 -3.23
C LYS A 156 -25.25 -29.59 -2.37
N ILE A 157 -24.06 -29.71 -1.80
CA ILE A 157 -23.39 -28.62 -1.09
C ILE A 157 -22.77 -27.69 -2.11
N VAL A 158 -23.14 -26.41 -2.03
CA VAL A 158 -22.62 -25.35 -2.91
C VAL A 158 -21.92 -24.31 -2.00
N TYR A 159 -20.65 -24.13 -2.22
CA TYR A 159 -19.89 -23.06 -1.56
C TYR A 159 -20.24 -21.71 -2.18
N ARG A 160 -20.30 -20.68 -1.36
CA ARG A 160 -20.58 -19.29 -1.77
C ARG A 160 -19.45 -18.40 -1.31
N THR A 161 -19.11 -17.38 -2.08
CA THR A 161 -18.22 -16.34 -1.60
C THR A 161 -18.90 -15.44 -0.60
N GLN A 162 -18.11 -14.96 0.34
CA GLN A 162 -18.51 -14.05 1.40
C GLN A 162 -17.59 -12.83 1.44
N ALA A 163 -17.98 -11.82 2.20
CA ALA A 163 -17.15 -10.68 2.50
C ALA A 163 -17.39 -10.20 3.93
N GLY A 164 -16.31 -9.67 4.53
CA GLY A 164 -16.38 -8.88 5.73
C GLY A 164 -15.88 -7.46 5.45
N THR A 165 -16.50 -6.47 6.07
CA THR A 165 -16.06 -5.07 5.97
C THR A 165 -16.23 -4.36 7.30
N THR A 166 -15.22 -3.56 7.69
CA THR A 166 -15.25 -2.72 8.90
C THR A 166 -14.77 -1.32 8.56
N ILE A 167 -15.47 -0.30 9.07
CA ILE A 167 -15.10 1.12 8.91
C ILE A 167 -14.94 1.74 10.29
N ILE A 168 -13.82 2.44 10.50
CA ILE A 168 -13.41 3.07 11.76
C ILE A 168 -13.16 4.57 11.54
N GLU A 169 -13.54 5.39 12.51
CA GLU A 169 -13.09 6.78 12.63
C GLU A 169 -11.70 6.81 13.29
N PRO A 170 -10.62 7.19 12.56
CA PRO A 170 -9.25 6.98 13.02
C PRO A 170 -8.87 7.71 14.30
N THR A 171 -9.47 8.88 14.55
CA THR A 171 -9.13 9.76 15.68
C THR A 171 -9.77 9.36 17.00
N THR A 172 -10.76 8.46 16.95
CA THR A 172 -11.53 8.04 18.14
C THR A 172 -11.55 6.52 18.34
N GLY A 173 -11.11 5.72 17.35
CA GLY A 173 -11.22 4.27 17.37
C GLY A 173 -12.67 3.77 17.22
N LYS A 174 -13.66 4.64 17.05
CA LYS A 174 -15.07 4.25 16.92
C LYS A 174 -15.30 3.45 15.64
N VAL A 175 -15.80 2.23 15.77
CA VAL A 175 -16.33 1.47 14.65
C VAL A 175 -17.64 2.13 14.23
N VAL A 176 -17.71 2.69 13.03
CA VAL A 176 -18.87 3.43 12.55
C VAL A 176 -19.80 2.60 11.67
N ALA A 177 -19.29 1.51 11.10
CA ALA A 177 -20.06 0.54 10.33
C ALA A 177 -19.36 -0.82 10.23
N MET A 178 -20.17 -1.89 10.11
CA MET A 178 -19.69 -3.25 9.90
C MET A 178 -20.69 -4.03 9.03
N GLY A 179 -20.16 -4.79 8.06
CA GLY A 179 -20.91 -5.76 7.27
C GLY A 179 -20.23 -7.12 7.33
N GLY A 180 -20.98 -8.16 7.68
CA GLY A 180 -20.44 -9.48 7.99
C GLY A 180 -20.74 -10.57 6.98
N ALA A 181 -21.55 -10.33 5.94
CA ALA A 181 -21.86 -11.31 4.90
C ALA A 181 -22.31 -10.65 3.60
N LEU A 182 -22.34 -11.41 2.49
CA LEU A 182 -22.73 -10.95 1.15
C LEU A 182 -24.12 -11.41 0.73
N GLY A 183 -24.74 -10.61 -0.13
CA GLY A 183 -25.97 -10.96 -0.85
C GLY A 183 -27.11 -11.33 0.10
N SER A 184 -27.81 -12.41 -0.21
CA SER A 184 -28.90 -12.98 0.60
C SER A 184 -28.45 -13.61 1.92
N ASP A 185 -27.14 -13.76 2.15
CA ASP A 185 -26.60 -14.33 3.39
C ASP A 185 -26.46 -13.29 4.51
N GLN A 186 -26.82 -12.02 4.25
CA GLN A 186 -26.94 -11.01 5.31
C GLN A 186 -27.98 -11.45 6.35
N GLY A 187 -27.59 -11.36 7.64
CA GLY A 187 -28.44 -11.85 8.73
C GLY A 187 -28.19 -13.31 9.13
N THR A 188 -27.23 -14.00 8.51
CA THR A 188 -26.75 -15.30 8.99
C THR A 188 -26.02 -15.17 10.33
N ASN A 189 -25.86 -16.29 11.06
CA ASN A 189 -25.20 -16.27 12.37
C ASN A 189 -23.68 -16.06 12.30
N HIS A 190 -23.06 -16.11 11.11
CA HIS A 190 -21.61 -15.97 10.98
C HIS A 190 -21.21 -14.57 10.52
N ASN A 191 -20.36 -13.90 11.31
CA ASN A 191 -19.83 -12.57 11.02
C ASN A 191 -18.44 -12.68 10.38
N TYR A 192 -18.36 -12.66 9.06
CA TYR A 192 -17.08 -12.73 8.33
C TYR A 192 -16.17 -11.53 8.56
N ALA A 193 -16.69 -10.41 9.07
CA ALA A 193 -15.87 -9.27 9.43
C ALA A 193 -14.97 -9.54 10.66
N MET A 194 -15.36 -10.50 11.49
CA MET A 194 -14.61 -10.94 12.68
C MET A 194 -13.77 -12.20 12.42
N SER A 195 -13.88 -12.81 11.25
CA SER A 195 -13.12 -14.01 10.91
C SER A 195 -11.68 -13.69 10.56
N GLU A 196 -10.75 -14.43 11.15
CA GLU A 196 -9.33 -14.38 10.82
C GLU A 196 -9.08 -15.00 9.45
N ARG A 197 -8.39 -14.27 8.59
CA ARG A 197 -8.05 -14.67 7.23
C ARG A 197 -6.64 -14.20 6.89
N GLN A 198 -5.91 -14.97 6.10
CA GLN A 198 -4.60 -14.55 5.59
C GLN A 198 -4.74 -13.26 4.79
N THR A 199 -3.92 -12.27 5.16
CA THR A 199 -4.04 -10.89 4.66
C THR A 199 -3.38 -10.66 3.30
N GLY A 200 -2.52 -11.60 2.88
CA GLY A 200 -1.69 -11.40 1.71
C GLY A 200 -0.94 -10.06 1.77
N SER A 201 -0.67 -9.48 0.64
CA SER A 201 0.11 -8.24 0.52
C SER A 201 -0.46 -7.00 1.24
N SER A 202 -1.69 -7.06 1.81
CA SER A 202 -2.23 -5.93 2.57
C SER A 202 -1.52 -5.72 3.91
N ILE A 203 -0.74 -6.68 4.40
CA ILE A 203 0.07 -6.55 5.63
C ILE A 203 1.35 -5.73 5.43
N LYS A 204 1.89 -5.64 4.19
CA LYS A 204 3.20 -5.03 3.88
C LYS A 204 3.46 -3.65 4.48
N PRO A 205 2.51 -2.70 4.47
CA PRO A 205 2.72 -1.40 5.11
C PRO A 205 2.97 -1.49 6.61
N LEU A 206 2.41 -2.50 7.28
CA LEU A 206 2.44 -2.69 8.72
C LEU A 206 3.65 -3.52 9.18
N VAL A 207 3.95 -4.61 8.45
CA VAL A 207 4.98 -5.59 8.83
C VAL A 207 6.37 -5.23 8.31
N ASP A 208 6.45 -4.57 7.14
CA ASP A 208 7.72 -4.27 6.48
C ASP A 208 8.07 -2.78 6.60
N ILE A 209 7.16 -1.92 6.15
CA ILE A 209 7.46 -0.50 5.91
C ILE A 209 7.44 0.30 7.21
N ALA A 210 6.42 0.12 8.04
CA ALA A 210 6.29 0.87 9.28
C ALA A 210 7.48 0.63 10.22
N PRO A 211 7.83 -0.62 10.59
CA PRO A 211 9.01 -0.87 11.39
C PRO A 211 10.30 -0.48 10.66
N GLY A 212 10.40 -0.69 9.35
CA GLY A 212 11.58 -0.34 8.57
C GLY A 212 11.93 1.14 8.60
N LEU A 213 10.92 2.01 8.52
CA LEU A 213 11.09 3.47 8.63
C LEU A 213 11.34 3.92 10.07
N GLU A 214 10.60 3.36 11.04
CA GLU A 214 10.70 3.77 12.45
C GLU A 214 12.06 3.39 13.05
N GLU A 215 12.56 2.20 12.75
CA GLU A 215 13.89 1.71 13.13
C GLU A 215 15.02 2.30 12.26
N LYS A 216 14.71 3.16 11.31
CA LYS A 216 15.67 3.74 10.34
C LYS A 216 16.48 2.70 9.55
N ALA A 217 15.93 1.50 9.43
CA ALA A 217 16.53 0.40 8.66
C ALA A 217 16.44 0.66 7.15
N ILE A 218 15.40 1.40 6.72
CA ILE A 218 15.16 1.85 5.36
C ILE A 218 14.66 3.31 5.34
N THR A 219 14.61 3.87 4.14
CA THR A 219 13.85 5.07 3.79
C THR A 219 12.90 4.75 2.64
N ALA A 220 11.96 5.63 2.32
CA ALA A 220 11.07 5.46 1.16
C ALA A 220 11.85 5.34 -0.17
N SER A 221 13.03 5.98 -0.26
CA SER A 221 13.91 5.92 -1.43
C SER A 221 14.90 4.76 -1.41
N THR A 222 15.05 4.00 -0.32
CA THR A 222 15.97 2.86 -0.28
C THR A 222 15.73 1.92 -1.46
N VAL A 223 16.79 1.58 -2.19
CA VAL A 223 16.72 0.76 -3.39
C VAL A 223 17.15 -0.67 -3.12
N PHE A 224 16.36 -1.59 -3.63
CA PHE A 224 16.69 -3.02 -3.73
C PHE A 224 16.65 -3.47 -5.20
N ASP A 225 17.32 -4.58 -5.50
CA ASP A 225 17.21 -5.22 -6.81
C ASP A 225 16.00 -6.15 -6.85
N ASP A 226 14.93 -5.69 -7.48
CA ASP A 226 13.70 -6.47 -7.68
C ASP A 226 13.86 -7.41 -8.89
N THR A 227 14.59 -8.47 -8.69
CA THR A 227 14.84 -9.52 -9.67
C THR A 227 14.69 -10.91 -9.04
N ARG A 228 14.79 -11.93 -9.87
CA ARG A 228 14.70 -13.33 -9.41
C ARG A 228 15.73 -13.58 -8.30
N THR A 229 15.26 -13.88 -7.11
CA THR A 229 16.07 -13.95 -5.88
C THR A 229 15.80 -15.27 -5.14
N GLN A 230 16.86 -15.94 -4.71
CA GLN A 230 16.81 -17.05 -3.77
C GLN A 230 17.06 -16.51 -2.36
N PHE A 231 16.15 -16.75 -1.45
CA PHE A 231 16.29 -16.39 -0.05
C PHE A 231 16.78 -17.56 0.78
N LYS A 232 17.65 -17.29 1.75
CA LYS A 232 18.09 -18.29 2.71
C LYS A 232 16.90 -18.78 3.55
N GLY A 233 16.78 -20.09 3.67
CA GLY A 233 15.68 -20.73 4.41
C GLY A 233 14.42 -21.01 3.58
N LEU A 234 14.33 -20.55 2.32
CA LEU A 234 13.24 -20.92 1.42
C LEU A 234 13.67 -22.01 0.44
N THR A 235 12.81 -23.01 0.27
CA THR A 235 13.00 -24.12 -0.69
C THR A 235 12.52 -23.77 -2.12
N TYR A 236 11.85 -22.63 -2.28
CA TYR A 236 11.32 -22.15 -3.55
C TYR A 236 11.80 -20.72 -3.83
N ILE A 237 11.65 -20.28 -5.08
CA ILE A 237 11.98 -18.91 -5.49
C ILE A 237 10.69 -18.11 -5.58
N PRO A 238 10.50 -17.09 -4.70
CA PRO A 238 9.33 -16.23 -4.76
C PRO A 238 9.22 -15.46 -6.07
N LYS A 239 7.99 -15.13 -6.46
CA LYS A 239 7.69 -14.37 -7.67
C LYS A 239 6.87 -13.13 -7.35
N ASN A 240 6.99 -12.11 -8.18
CA ASN A 240 6.06 -10.99 -8.20
C ASN A 240 4.91 -11.29 -9.17
N ALA A 241 3.69 -10.91 -8.83
CA ALA A 241 2.54 -11.05 -9.73
C ALA A 241 2.69 -10.16 -10.98
N GLY A 242 3.23 -8.94 -10.82
CA GLY A 242 3.44 -7.95 -11.90
C GLY A 242 4.81 -8.00 -12.60
N GLY A 243 5.61 -9.07 -12.37
CA GLY A 243 6.98 -9.17 -12.90
C GLY A 243 7.99 -8.39 -12.07
N TYR A 244 9.24 -8.33 -12.54
CA TYR A 244 10.36 -7.74 -11.83
C TYR A 244 10.65 -6.31 -12.31
N GLN A 245 11.01 -5.41 -11.39
CA GLN A 245 11.24 -3.99 -11.66
C GLN A 245 12.72 -3.62 -11.86
N GLY A 246 13.65 -4.53 -11.56
CA GLY A 246 15.08 -4.20 -11.47
C GLY A 246 15.39 -3.34 -10.26
N LEU A 247 16.17 -2.27 -10.41
CA LEU A 247 16.38 -1.31 -9.33
C LEU A 247 15.07 -0.67 -8.92
N CYS A 248 14.62 -0.97 -7.72
CA CYS A 248 13.29 -0.64 -7.23
C CYS A 248 13.37 0.03 -5.86
N THR A 249 12.84 1.24 -5.75
CA THR A 249 12.71 1.91 -4.45
C THR A 249 11.64 1.24 -3.61
N VAL A 250 11.73 1.37 -2.28
CA VAL A 250 10.69 0.90 -1.34
C VAL A 250 9.32 1.48 -1.70
N ARG A 251 9.24 2.79 -2.04
CA ARG A 251 8.01 3.43 -2.55
C ARG A 251 7.44 2.68 -3.74
N LYS A 252 8.26 2.46 -4.77
CA LYS A 252 7.82 1.75 -5.99
C LYS A 252 7.42 0.31 -5.71
N ALA A 253 8.13 -0.36 -4.81
CA ALA A 253 7.81 -1.74 -4.41
C ALA A 253 6.41 -1.86 -3.78
N ILE A 254 5.97 -0.88 -3.00
CA ILE A 254 4.61 -0.84 -2.44
C ILE A 254 3.57 -0.52 -3.52
N GLU A 255 3.83 0.44 -4.41
CA GLU A 255 2.96 0.77 -5.54
C GLU A 255 2.61 -0.46 -6.39
N VAL A 256 3.64 -1.24 -6.77
CA VAL A 256 3.48 -2.46 -7.61
C VAL A 256 3.30 -3.74 -6.79
N SER A 257 3.31 -3.63 -5.47
CA SER A 257 3.19 -4.78 -4.56
C SER A 257 4.28 -5.85 -4.73
N SER A 258 5.56 -5.45 -4.98
CA SER A 258 6.68 -6.39 -5.12
C SER A 258 6.80 -7.31 -3.90
N ASN A 259 6.84 -8.62 -4.13
CA ASN A 259 7.11 -9.61 -3.08
C ASN A 259 8.60 -9.63 -2.72
N ILE A 260 9.46 -9.58 -3.74
CA ILE A 260 10.91 -9.68 -3.58
C ILE A 260 11.46 -8.57 -2.70
N VAL A 261 11.09 -7.32 -3.00
CA VAL A 261 11.59 -6.16 -2.23
C VAL A 261 11.07 -6.20 -0.80
N ASN A 262 9.77 -6.49 -0.61
CA ASN A 262 9.19 -6.52 0.74
C ASN A 262 9.80 -7.63 1.61
N MET A 263 10.07 -8.83 1.06
CA MET A 263 10.81 -9.87 1.78
C MET A 263 12.23 -9.42 2.16
N LYS A 264 12.93 -8.67 1.28
CA LYS A 264 14.24 -8.08 1.59
C LYS A 264 14.14 -7.03 2.70
N VAL A 265 13.09 -6.22 2.69
CA VAL A 265 12.81 -5.24 3.75
C VAL A 265 12.57 -5.96 5.08
N LEU A 266 11.73 -7.00 5.11
CA LEU A 266 11.49 -7.80 6.33
C LEU A 266 12.77 -8.39 6.89
N TYR A 267 13.65 -8.94 6.06
CA TYR A 267 14.97 -9.40 6.51
C TYR A 267 15.81 -8.26 7.11
N THR A 268 15.75 -7.08 6.52
CA THR A 268 16.51 -5.91 7.00
C THR A 268 15.99 -5.42 8.35
N VAL A 269 14.68 -5.50 8.59
CA VAL A 269 14.01 -5.15 9.85
C VAL A 269 14.24 -6.20 10.92
N GLY A 270 14.15 -7.47 10.56
CA GLY A 270 14.12 -8.61 11.45
C GLY A 270 12.69 -9.06 11.76
N ILE A 271 12.40 -10.35 11.50
CA ILE A 271 11.04 -10.91 11.53
C ILE A 271 10.39 -10.76 12.92
N ASN A 272 11.10 -11.11 13.99
CA ASN A 272 10.55 -11.01 15.35
C ASN A 272 10.21 -9.57 15.76
N LYS A 273 11.03 -8.61 15.35
CA LYS A 273 10.75 -7.19 15.57
C LYS A 273 9.50 -6.75 14.78
N ALA A 274 9.35 -7.21 13.56
CA ALA A 274 8.16 -6.93 12.76
C ALA A 274 6.88 -7.48 13.41
N ILE A 275 6.93 -8.67 14.04
CA ILE A 275 5.82 -9.23 14.82
C ILE A 275 5.50 -8.35 16.03
N ASP A 276 6.51 -7.84 16.76
CA ASP A 276 6.28 -6.91 17.87
C ASP A 276 5.52 -5.66 17.39
N TYR A 277 5.88 -5.10 16.23
CA TYR A 277 5.14 -3.98 15.63
C TYR A 277 3.71 -4.37 15.23
N LEU A 278 3.47 -5.58 14.72
CA LEU A 278 2.10 -6.04 14.44
C LEU A 278 1.24 -6.04 15.71
N HIS A 279 1.78 -6.50 16.85
CA HIS A 279 1.07 -6.43 18.15
C HIS A 279 0.79 -4.98 18.55
N GLU A 280 1.75 -4.07 18.38
CA GLU A 280 1.52 -2.66 18.65
C GLU A 280 0.42 -2.05 17.76
N PHE A 281 0.26 -2.53 16.53
CA PHE A 281 -0.86 -2.19 15.63
C PHE A 281 -2.18 -2.88 15.99
N GLY A 282 -2.25 -3.71 17.04
CA GLY A 282 -3.43 -4.46 17.45
C GLY A 282 -3.66 -5.78 16.71
N LEU A 283 -2.67 -6.27 15.97
CA LEU A 283 -2.71 -7.52 15.23
C LEU A 283 -2.12 -8.65 16.08
N THR A 284 -2.84 -9.03 17.13
CA THR A 284 -2.34 -9.97 18.19
C THR A 284 -2.40 -11.44 17.82
N THR A 285 -2.97 -11.77 16.66
CA THR A 285 -3.06 -13.15 16.14
C THR A 285 -1.75 -13.68 15.55
N TYR A 286 -0.78 -12.79 15.27
CA TYR A 286 0.56 -13.19 14.81
C TYR A 286 1.46 -13.49 16.00
N THR A 287 2.12 -14.65 15.99
CA THR A 287 3.00 -15.07 17.08
C THR A 287 4.42 -15.35 16.60
N LYS A 288 5.41 -15.19 17.49
CA LYS A 288 6.81 -15.50 17.15
C LYS A 288 7.03 -16.99 16.98
N GLU A 289 6.23 -17.80 17.65
CA GLU A 289 6.29 -19.26 17.62
C GLU A 289 5.83 -19.83 16.28
N GLU A 290 4.79 -19.26 15.69
CA GLU A 290 4.15 -19.80 14.48
C GLU A 290 4.50 -19.00 13.21
N ASP A 291 4.76 -17.69 13.32
CA ASP A 291 4.86 -16.78 12.17
C ASP A 291 6.28 -16.22 11.95
N SER A 292 7.31 -16.73 12.68
CA SER A 292 8.71 -16.32 12.47
C SER A 292 9.28 -16.83 11.15
N MET A 293 8.59 -16.53 10.06
CA MET A 293 8.98 -16.93 8.70
C MET A 293 8.98 -15.75 7.73
N LEU A 294 9.82 -15.82 6.71
CA LEU A 294 9.99 -14.74 5.73
C LEU A 294 8.72 -14.46 4.91
N THR A 295 7.86 -15.45 4.74
CA THR A 295 6.57 -15.31 4.06
C THR A 295 5.61 -14.34 4.76
N LEU A 296 5.85 -14.04 6.05
CA LEU A 296 5.12 -13.01 6.78
C LEU A 296 5.17 -11.65 6.05
N GLY A 297 6.31 -11.27 5.44
CA GLY A 297 6.44 -10.03 4.65
C GLY A 297 5.56 -9.94 3.41
N ILE A 298 4.90 -11.03 3.03
CA ILE A 298 3.94 -11.08 1.93
C ILE A 298 2.55 -11.53 2.36
N GLY A 299 2.36 -11.72 3.69
CA GLY A 299 1.08 -12.06 4.32
C GLY A 299 0.80 -13.54 4.48
N GLY A 300 1.83 -14.38 4.34
CA GLY A 300 1.75 -15.78 4.72
C GLY A 300 1.86 -15.91 6.25
N ALA A 301 0.80 -16.32 6.90
CA ALA A 301 0.70 -16.49 8.36
C ALA A 301 -0.21 -17.66 8.70
N THR A 302 -0.11 -18.16 9.93
CA THR A 302 -0.89 -19.30 10.40
C THR A 302 -2.37 -18.98 10.51
N HIS A 303 -2.73 -17.86 11.16
CA HIS A 303 -4.13 -17.45 11.37
C HIS A 303 -4.55 -16.27 10.49
N GLY A 304 -3.74 -15.23 10.39
CA GLY A 304 -4.08 -13.98 9.71
C GLY A 304 -4.83 -13.00 10.61
N SER A 305 -5.72 -12.18 10.05
CA SER A 305 -6.43 -11.13 10.79
C SER A 305 -7.88 -10.97 10.35
N SER A 306 -8.68 -10.36 11.21
CA SER A 306 -10.05 -9.92 10.90
C SER A 306 -10.07 -8.55 10.22
N THR A 307 -11.20 -8.19 9.60
CA THR A 307 -11.37 -6.83 9.03
C THR A 307 -11.38 -5.75 10.10
N LEU A 308 -11.82 -6.07 11.32
CA LEU A 308 -11.76 -5.16 12.46
C LEU A 308 -10.31 -4.80 12.82
N GLN A 309 -9.46 -5.82 12.99
CA GLN A 309 -8.05 -5.64 13.32
C GLN A 309 -7.30 -4.88 12.21
N MET A 310 -7.50 -5.28 10.94
CA MET A 310 -6.86 -4.60 9.81
C MET A 310 -7.34 -3.15 9.65
N ALA A 311 -8.63 -2.86 9.88
CA ALA A 311 -9.14 -1.49 9.85
C ALA A 311 -8.54 -0.64 10.96
N ALA A 312 -8.36 -1.17 12.18
CA ALA A 312 -7.73 -0.48 13.32
C ALA A 312 -6.24 -0.21 13.06
N ALA A 313 -5.52 -1.19 12.49
CA ALA A 313 -4.11 -1.03 12.13
C ALA A 313 -3.93 0.07 11.05
N TYR A 314 -4.78 0.12 10.04
CA TYR A 314 -4.76 1.18 9.03
C TYR A 314 -5.27 2.52 9.58
N ALA A 315 -6.21 2.51 10.53
CA ALA A 315 -6.62 3.72 11.26
C ALA A 315 -5.44 4.33 12.03
N THR A 316 -4.55 3.51 12.58
CA THR A 316 -3.31 3.97 13.23
C THR A 316 -2.43 4.81 12.29
N LEU A 317 -2.27 4.39 11.03
CA LEU A 317 -1.54 5.15 10.03
C LEU A 317 -2.23 6.50 9.73
N ALA A 318 -3.56 6.49 9.56
CA ALA A 318 -4.37 7.70 9.37
C ALA A 318 -4.31 8.64 10.58
N ASN A 319 -4.21 8.09 11.79
CA ASN A 319 -4.14 8.81 13.06
C ASN A 319 -2.69 9.15 13.47
N LYS A 320 -1.84 9.48 12.50
CA LYS A 320 -0.46 9.93 12.75
C LYS A 320 0.37 8.96 13.60
N GLY A 321 0.13 7.66 13.43
CA GLY A 321 0.86 6.59 14.09
C GLY A 321 0.41 6.29 15.52
N VAL A 322 -0.76 6.76 15.93
CA VAL A 322 -1.36 6.44 17.23
C VAL A 322 -2.46 5.41 17.05
N TYR A 323 -2.26 4.22 17.59
CA TYR A 323 -3.29 3.18 17.72
C TYR A 323 -4.30 3.58 18.78
N ILE A 324 -5.58 3.41 18.49
CA ILE A 324 -6.67 3.51 19.46
C ILE A 324 -7.48 2.22 19.32
N GLU A 325 -7.68 1.54 20.43
CA GLU A 325 -8.47 0.31 20.46
C GLU A 325 -9.87 0.55 19.89
N PRO A 326 -10.33 -0.26 18.93
CA PRO A 326 -11.66 -0.08 18.35
C PRO A 326 -12.76 -0.37 19.37
N THR A 327 -13.83 0.46 19.35
CA THR A 327 -15.03 0.24 20.16
C THR A 327 -16.30 0.39 19.35
N PHE A 328 -17.32 -0.39 19.71
CA PHE A 328 -18.65 -0.38 19.08
C PHE A 328 -19.70 0.43 19.86
N TYR A 329 -19.37 0.91 21.07
CA TYR A 329 -20.31 1.66 21.89
C TYR A 329 -19.65 2.86 22.57
N THR A 330 -20.45 3.76 23.12
CA THR A 330 -19.98 4.94 23.85
C THR A 330 -20.32 4.89 25.32
N LYS A 331 -21.47 4.27 25.68
CA LYS A 331 -21.88 4.04 27.05
C LYS A 331 -23.00 3.01 27.13
N LEU A 332 -23.09 2.36 28.26
CA LEU A 332 -24.21 1.53 28.68
C LEU A 332 -24.88 2.19 29.89
N THR A 333 -26.20 2.40 29.86
CA THR A 333 -26.96 2.92 30.99
C THR A 333 -27.98 1.90 31.48
N ASP A 334 -28.37 1.99 32.75
CA ASP A 334 -29.49 1.24 33.32
C ASP A 334 -30.85 1.80 32.86
N SER A 335 -31.93 1.23 33.42
CA SER A 335 -33.32 1.64 33.13
C SER A 335 -33.60 3.09 33.58
N GLU A 336 -32.89 3.60 34.60
CA GLU A 336 -33.02 4.96 35.14
C GLU A 336 -32.19 5.98 34.36
N GLY A 337 -31.34 5.51 33.42
CA GLY A 337 -30.49 6.36 32.60
C GLY A 337 -29.13 6.68 33.22
N LYS A 338 -28.79 6.07 34.35
CA LYS A 338 -27.47 6.19 34.97
C LYS A 338 -26.44 5.38 34.17
N THR A 339 -25.30 5.96 33.86
CA THR A 339 -24.20 5.27 33.18
C THR A 339 -23.63 4.17 34.08
N VAL A 340 -23.57 2.95 33.56
CA VAL A 340 -23.05 1.75 34.24
C VAL A 340 -21.61 1.50 33.81
N VAL A 341 -21.35 1.52 32.50
CA VAL A 341 -19.99 1.40 31.93
C VAL A 341 -19.82 2.27 30.70
N GLU A 342 -18.60 2.67 30.45
CA GLU A 342 -18.10 3.29 29.24
C GLU A 342 -16.87 2.52 28.77
N PRO A 343 -16.56 2.47 27.45
CA PRO A 343 -15.43 1.71 26.93
C PRO A 343 -14.10 2.22 27.49
N LYS A 344 -13.26 1.32 27.93
CA LYS A 344 -11.88 1.61 28.36
C LYS A 344 -10.94 1.35 27.19
N GLN A 345 -10.84 2.33 26.25
CA GLN A 345 -9.99 2.18 25.08
C GLN A 345 -8.53 2.37 25.42
N GLU A 346 -7.69 1.39 25.07
CA GLU A 346 -6.24 1.57 25.04
C GLU A 346 -5.84 2.49 23.88
N ASN A 347 -4.85 3.34 24.13
CA ASN A 347 -4.20 4.08 23.06
C ASN A 347 -2.68 4.08 23.26
N ARG A 348 -1.93 4.00 22.17
CA ARG A 348 -0.48 4.01 22.20
C ARG A 348 0.10 4.49 20.87
N ARG A 349 1.28 5.09 20.95
CA ARG A 349 2.03 5.48 19.75
C ARG A 349 2.81 4.29 19.24
N VAL A 350 2.49 3.84 18.03
CA VAL A 350 3.17 2.73 17.36
C VAL A 350 4.35 3.23 16.53
N ILE A 351 4.13 4.30 15.76
CA ILE A 351 5.16 4.95 14.95
C ILE A 351 5.05 6.47 15.06
N SER A 352 6.10 7.16 14.67
CA SER A 352 6.12 8.62 14.62
C SER A 352 5.12 9.17 13.58
N GLY A 353 4.59 10.37 13.85
CA GLY A 353 3.69 11.04 12.90
C GLY A 353 4.36 11.37 11.56
N ALA A 354 5.68 11.53 11.54
CA ALA A 354 6.46 11.72 10.33
C ALA A 354 6.45 10.46 9.46
N ASN A 355 6.73 9.29 10.06
CA ASN A 355 6.72 8.03 9.33
C ASN A 355 5.30 7.62 8.91
N ALA A 356 4.28 7.87 9.74
CA ALA A 356 2.88 7.65 9.36
C ALA A 356 2.48 8.49 8.13
N PHE A 357 2.94 9.75 8.03
CA PHE A 357 2.72 10.59 6.85
C PHE A 357 3.46 10.03 5.62
N ILE A 358 4.74 9.64 5.75
CA ILE A 358 5.52 9.07 4.64
C ILE A 358 4.85 7.79 4.11
N ILE A 359 4.35 6.92 5.02
CA ILE A 359 3.61 5.72 4.62
C ILE A 359 2.30 6.09 3.92
N SER A 360 1.56 7.09 4.43
CA SER A 360 0.32 7.56 3.79
C SER A 360 0.60 8.05 2.37
N ASP A 361 1.67 8.80 2.17
CA ASP A 361 2.08 9.31 0.86
C ASP A 361 2.51 8.18 -0.09
N ILE A 362 3.30 7.20 0.38
CA ILE A 362 3.62 5.98 -0.38
C ILE A 362 2.34 5.23 -0.80
N LEU A 363 1.37 5.10 0.10
CA LEU A 363 0.12 4.38 -0.16
C LEU A 363 -0.82 5.15 -1.11
N THR A 364 -0.67 6.48 -1.26
CA THR A 364 -1.40 7.22 -2.30
C THR A 364 -0.94 6.84 -3.70
N ASP A 365 0.33 6.43 -3.90
CA ASP A 365 0.82 5.97 -5.19
C ASP A 365 0.17 4.65 -5.62
N VAL A 366 -0.30 3.82 -4.67
CA VAL A 366 -1.08 2.61 -4.99
C VAL A 366 -2.40 2.95 -5.67
N VAL A 367 -2.95 4.17 -5.41
CA VAL A 367 -4.20 4.67 -5.99
C VAL A 367 -3.95 5.54 -7.23
N THR A 368 -2.93 6.41 -7.19
CA THR A 368 -2.71 7.44 -8.21
C THR A 368 -1.56 7.13 -9.17
N GLY A 369 -0.66 6.24 -8.80
CA GLY A 369 0.50 5.85 -9.60
C GLY A 369 0.10 5.10 -10.87
N TYR A 370 0.94 5.22 -11.90
CA TYR A 370 0.72 4.56 -13.20
C TYR A 370 0.59 3.03 -13.08
N SER A 371 1.36 2.42 -12.19
CA SER A 371 1.34 0.97 -11.92
C SER A 371 0.60 0.62 -10.62
N GLY A 372 -0.18 1.56 -10.08
CA GLY A 372 -0.90 1.37 -8.84
C GLY A 372 -1.97 0.27 -8.94
N THR A 373 -2.04 -0.59 -7.92
CA THR A 373 -2.94 -1.75 -7.92
C THR A 373 -4.38 -1.40 -7.53
N ALA A 374 -4.65 -0.17 -7.09
CA ALA A 374 -5.95 0.24 -6.53
C ALA A 374 -6.51 1.56 -7.11
N ASN A 375 -6.25 1.87 -8.39
CA ASN A 375 -6.74 3.10 -9.03
C ASN A 375 -8.27 3.27 -8.94
N ALA A 376 -9.04 2.17 -8.89
CA ALA A 376 -10.49 2.21 -8.72
C ALA A 376 -10.95 2.82 -7.39
N CYS A 377 -10.07 2.90 -6.38
CA CYS A 377 -10.36 3.46 -5.06
C CYS A 377 -10.26 4.99 -5.00
N ALA A 378 -9.83 5.65 -6.07
CA ALA A 378 -9.71 7.11 -6.11
C ALA A 378 -11.05 7.81 -5.80
N ILE A 379 -10.98 8.84 -4.95
CA ILE A 379 -12.08 9.74 -4.62
C ILE A 379 -11.67 11.15 -5.03
N SER A 380 -12.46 11.78 -5.90
CA SER A 380 -12.12 13.09 -6.48
C SER A 380 -11.86 14.15 -5.41
N GLY A 381 -10.64 14.69 -5.40
CA GLY A 381 -10.20 15.77 -4.51
C GLY A 381 -9.91 15.32 -3.07
N MET A 382 -9.88 14.01 -2.78
CA MET A 382 -9.57 13.42 -1.49
C MET A 382 -8.30 12.56 -1.62
N ASP A 383 -7.39 12.66 -0.65
CA ASP A 383 -6.30 11.68 -0.58
C ASP A 383 -6.85 10.34 -0.12
N VAL A 384 -6.46 9.29 -0.81
CA VAL A 384 -6.79 7.90 -0.50
C VAL A 384 -5.50 7.12 -0.44
N ALA A 385 -5.20 6.56 0.72
CA ALA A 385 -4.07 5.67 0.95
C ALA A 385 -4.61 4.25 1.12
N CYS A 386 -4.18 3.31 0.28
CA CYS A 386 -4.65 1.92 0.41
C CYS A 386 -3.64 0.90 -0.09
N LYS A 387 -3.91 -0.36 0.25
CA LYS A 387 -3.14 -1.52 -0.19
C LYS A 387 -4.05 -2.70 -0.50
N THR A 388 -3.83 -3.30 -1.66
CA THR A 388 -4.45 -4.58 -2.04
C THR A 388 -3.75 -5.74 -1.36
N GLY A 389 -4.50 -6.76 -1.01
CA GLY A 389 -4.02 -8.07 -0.57
C GLY A 389 -4.59 -9.17 -1.44
N THR A 390 -3.76 -10.13 -1.78
CA THR A 390 -4.15 -11.37 -2.46
C THR A 390 -3.23 -12.46 -1.95
N THR A 391 -3.80 -13.59 -1.55
CA THR A 391 -3.03 -14.77 -1.15
C THR A 391 -2.63 -15.59 -2.37
N ASP A 392 -1.64 -16.46 -2.20
CA ASP A 392 -1.29 -17.43 -3.22
C ASP A 392 -2.51 -18.27 -3.61
N SER A 393 -2.64 -18.61 -4.88
CA SER A 393 -3.81 -19.30 -5.44
C SER A 393 -5.13 -18.50 -5.39
N ASP A 394 -5.07 -17.19 -5.20
CA ASP A 394 -6.22 -16.27 -5.27
C ASP A 394 -7.42 -16.68 -4.39
N THR A 395 -7.17 -17.19 -3.17
CA THR A 395 -8.22 -17.70 -2.28
C THR A 395 -8.80 -16.66 -1.34
N ASN A 396 -8.00 -15.65 -0.97
CA ASN A 396 -8.39 -14.49 -0.16
C ASN A 396 -7.96 -13.22 -0.84
N VAL A 397 -8.87 -12.27 -0.99
CA VAL A 397 -8.57 -10.93 -1.50
C VAL A 397 -8.98 -9.86 -0.51
N TRP A 398 -8.16 -8.83 -0.41
CA TRP A 398 -8.30 -7.75 0.54
C TRP A 398 -8.16 -6.38 -0.11
N LEU A 399 -8.84 -5.42 0.45
CA LEU A 399 -8.46 -4.02 0.38
C LEU A 399 -8.50 -3.41 1.77
N CYS A 400 -7.38 -2.84 2.18
CA CYS A 400 -7.26 -2.04 3.39
C CYS A 400 -6.83 -0.63 3.01
N GLY A 401 -7.46 0.39 3.55
CA GLY A 401 -7.13 1.77 3.20
C GLY A 401 -7.86 2.80 4.03
N TYR A 402 -7.49 4.05 3.84
CA TYR A 402 -8.03 5.18 4.59
C TYR A 402 -8.00 6.48 3.81
N THR A 403 -8.77 7.43 4.31
CA THR A 403 -8.76 8.83 3.95
C THR A 403 -8.49 9.66 5.21
N PRO A 404 -8.40 10.99 5.14
CA PRO A 404 -8.37 11.83 6.34
C PRO A 404 -9.61 11.73 7.25
N TYR A 405 -10.65 10.99 6.87
CA TYR A 405 -11.89 10.83 7.62
C TYR A 405 -12.10 9.44 8.21
N TYR A 406 -11.92 8.41 7.40
CA TYR A 406 -12.26 7.03 7.75
C TYR A 406 -11.20 6.05 7.28
N ALA A 407 -10.96 5.02 8.07
CA ALA A 407 -10.21 3.84 7.69
C ALA A 407 -11.17 2.65 7.50
N GLY A 408 -10.86 1.76 6.58
CA GLY A 408 -11.68 0.58 6.34
C GLY A 408 -10.87 -0.58 5.78
N ALA A 409 -11.26 -1.79 6.15
CA ALA A 409 -10.75 -3.03 5.59
C ALA A 409 -11.90 -3.88 5.06
N THR A 410 -11.71 -4.48 3.90
CA THR A 410 -12.66 -5.40 3.26
C THR A 410 -11.92 -6.66 2.85
N TRP A 411 -12.44 -7.79 3.30
CA TRP A 411 -12.06 -9.13 2.86
C TRP A 411 -13.13 -9.73 1.96
N TYR A 412 -12.72 -10.58 1.02
CA TYR A 412 -13.58 -11.36 0.16
C TYR A 412 -12.94 -12.72 -0.12
N GLY A 413 -13.71 -13.79 -0.01
CA GLY A 413 -13.26 -15.15 -0.22
C GLY A 413 -14.41 -16.16 -0.14
N PHE A 414 -14.13 -17.45 -0.37
CA PHE A 414 -15.11 -18.50 -0.08
C PHE A 414 -15.18 -18.77 1.43
N ASP A 415 -16.36 -19.13 1.91
CA ASP A 415 -16.64 -19.48 3.30
C ASP A 415 -15.96 -20.79 3.72
N ALA A 416 -15.79 -21.72 2.81
CA ALA A 416 -15.29 -23.07 3.04
C ALA A 416 -13.99 -23.33 2.28
N GLY A 417 -12.87 -23.14 2.96
CA GLY A 417 -11.56 -23.61 2.52
C GLY A 417 -10.90 -22.75 1.43
N GLU A 418 -9.75 -23.22 0.95
CA GLU A 418 -8.94 -22.56 -0.07
C GLU A 418 -9.50 -22.87 -1.46
N ILE A 419 -10.49 -22.09 -1.87
CA ILE A 419 -11.11 -22.16 -3.20
C ILE A 419 -10.68 -20.93 -4.01
N GLU A 420 -10.10 -21.14 -5.17
CA GLU A 420 -9.68 -20.10 -6.10
C GLU A 420 -10.85 -19.20 -6.53
N LEU A 421 -10.61 -17.89 -6.50
CA LEU A 421 -11.58 -16.84 -6.86
C LEU A 421 -11.40 -16.42 -8.31
N TYR A 422 -12.52 -16.18 -9.01
CA TYR A 422 -12.51 -15.55 -10.34
C TYR A 422 -12.60 -14.01 -10.24
N GLN A 423 -13.22 -13.49 -9.18
CA GLN A 423 -13.43 -12.05 -8.97
C GLN A 423 -12.41 -11.49 -7.96
N ILE A 424 -11.12 -11.60 -8.27
CA ILE A 424 -10.03 -11.09 -7.41
C ILE A 424 -10.07 -9.56 -7.20
N TRP A 425 -10.93 -8.84 -7.94
CA TRP A 425 -11.18 -7.42 -7.80
C TRP A 425 -12.31 -7.07 -6.81
N ALA A 426 -13.06 -8.07 -6.28
CA ALA A 426 -14.30 -7.84 -5.54
C ALA A 426 -14.09 -7.04 -4.25
N ALA A 427 -13.12 -7.39 -3.39
CA ALA A 427 -12.83 -6.64 -2.16
C ALA A 427 -12.52 -5.16 -2.46
N ARG A 428 -11.72 -4.88 -3.49
CA ARG A 428 -11.41 -3.53 -3.95
C ARG A 428 -12.65 -2.78 -4.41
N SER A 429 -13.53 -3.41 -5.16
CA SER A 429 -14.75 -2.77 -5.66
C SER A 429 -15.76 -2.51 -4.56
N ILE A 430 -15.95 -3.45 -3.63
CA ILE A 430 -16.81 -3.28 -2.45
C ILE A 430 -16.32 -2.09 -1.63
N TRP A 431 -15.06 -2.08 -1.23
CA TRP A 431 -14.45 -0.99 -0.48
C TRP A 431 -14.59 0.36 -1.19
N ALA A 432 -14.21 0.42 -2.48
CA ALA A 432 -14.26 1.64 -3.27
C ALA A 432 -15.68 2.23 -3.38
N ASN A 433 -16.68 1.40 -3.64
CA ASN A 433 -18.07 1.83 -3.75
C ASN A 433 -18.62 2.31 -2.41
N ILE A 434 -18.31 1.63 -1.31
CA ILE A 434 -18.70 2.05 0.04
C ILE A 434 -18.06 3.41 0.34
N MET A 435 -16.74 3.53 0.20
CA MET A 435 -16.03 4.76 0.57
C MET A 435 -16.42 5.96 -0.32
N LYS A 436 -16.63 5.76 -1.62
CA LYS A 436 -17.18 6.80 -2.49
C LYS A 436 -18.54 7.31 -2.02
N ASN A 437 -19.41 6.41 -1.54
CA ASN A 437 -20.72 6.81 -1.00
C ASN A 437 -20.60 7.51 0.36
N VAL A 438 -19.75 7.00 1.25
CA VAL A 438 -19.49 7.57 2.58
C VAL A 438 -18.92 8.98 2.50
N HIS A 439 -18.12 9.30 1.46
CA HIS A 439 -17.49 10.61 1.28
C HIS A 439 -18.31 11.60 0.47
N LYS A 440 -19.53 11.24 0.03
CA LYS A 440 -20.41 12.18 -0.67
C LYS A 440 -20.78 13.35 0.26
N GLY A 441 -20.48 14.56 -0.21
CA GLY A 441 -20.78 15.79 0.54
C GLY A 441 -19.76 16.16 1.62
N LEU A 442 -18.75 15.33 1.88
CA LEU A 442 -17.67 15.70 2.78
C LEU A 442 -16.72 16.69 2.11
N GLU A 443 -16.15 17.58 2.92
CA GLU A 443 -15.11 18.50 2.49
C GLU A 443 -13.89 17.73 1.96
N LYS A 444 -13.30 18.22 0.87
CA LYS A 444 -12.10 17.63 0.28
C LYS A 444 -10.90 17.85 1.19
N LYS A 445 -10.20 16.79 1.58
CA LYS A 445 -9.05 16.84 2.47
C LYS A 445 -7.85 16.08 1.92
N ARG A 446 -6.67 16.59 2.27
CA ARG A 446 -5.37 15.98 2.01
C ARG A 446 -4.71 15.56 3.31
N PHE A 447 -3.81 14.57 3.24
CA PHE A 447 -2.95 14.26 4.38
C PHE A 447 -2.01 15.44 4.65
N LYS A 448 -1.99 15.93 5.89
CA LYS A 448 -1.16 17.08 6.25
C LYS A 448 0.27 16.65 6.57
N LYS A 449 1.23 17.20 5.82
CA LYS A 449 2.65 17.00 6.09
C LYS A 449 3.03 17.62 7.44
N PRO A 450 3.56 16.84 8.41
CA PRO A 450 4.02 17.39 9.68
C PRO A 450 5.39 18.08 9.54
N ASP A 451 5.71 18.96 10.50
CA ASP A 451 6.98 19.73 10.51
C ASP A 451 8.22 18.84 10.60
N GLY A 452 8.09 17.61 11.11
CA GLY A 452 9.17 16.61 11.18
C GLY A 452 9.51 15.94 9.86
N VAL A 453 8.85 16.31 8.73
CA VAL A 453 9.09 15.75 7.40
C VAL A 453 9.76 16.78 6.49
N VAL A 454 10.87 16.39 5.89
CA VAL A 454 11.62 17.15 4.89
C VAL A 454 11.57 16.47 3.53
N THR A 455 11.90 17.20 2.47
CA THR A 455 12.02 16.67 1.11
C THR A 455 13.46 16.77 0.61
N ALA A 456 13.84 15.83 -0.23
CA ALA A 456 15.11 15.89 -0.96
C ALA A 456 14.97 15.28 -2.35
N VAL A 457 15.79 15.75 -3.31
CA VAL A 457 15.88 15.13 -4.62
C VAL A 457 16.83 13.93 -4.51
N VAL A 458 16.37 12.77 -4.93
CA VAL A 458 17.10 11.51 -4.83
C VAL A 458 17.28 10.83 -6.18
N CYS A 459 18.34 10.08 -6.29
CA CYS A 459 18.63 9.20 -7.41
C CYS A 459 17.72 7.96 -7.37
N ARG A 460 17.05 7.64 -8.47
CA ARG A 460 16.19 6.43 -8.55
C ARG A 460 16.97 5.12 -8.51
N ASP A 461 18.25 5.16 -8.88
CA ASP A 461 19.06 3.95 -9.01
C ASP A 461 19.77 3.58 -7.70
N SER A 462 20.11 4.57 -6.86
CA SER A 462 20.78 4.34 -5.56
C SER A 462 19.90 4.63 -4.34
N GLY A 463 18.84 5.41 -4.49
CA GLY A 463 18.02 5.89 -3.38
C GLY A 463 18.67 7.01 -2.54
N LYS A 464 19.88 7.45 -2.90
CA LYS A 464 20.65 8.48 -2.18
C LYS A 464 20.39 9.88 -2.76
N ILE A 465 20.82 10.94 -2.04
CA ILE A 465 20.67 12.33 -2.51
C ILE A 465 21.33 12.48 -3.88
N ALA A 466 20.59 13.00 -4.84
CA ALA A 466 21.07 13.10 -6.22
C ALA A 466 22.29 14.01 -6.38
N THR A 467 23.22 13.62 -7.25
CA THR A 467 24.39 14.38 -7.70
C THR A 467 24.27 14.67 -9.20
N LYS A 468 25.21 15.37 -9.78
CA LYS A 468 25.23 15.70 -11.22
C LYS A 468 25.33 14.46 -12.14
N GLU A 469 25.84 13.35 -11.63
CA GLU A 469 25.97 12.08 -12.35
C GLU A 469 24.66 11.29 -12.40
N CYS A 470 23.63 11.72 -11.65
CA CYS A 470 22.34 11.02 -11.57
C CYS A 470 21.43 11.43 -12.72
N ASN A 471 21.19 10.53 -13.67
CA ASN A 471 20.30 10.77 -14.83
C ASN A 471 18.81 10.57 -14.52
N ARG A 472 18.48 9.86 -13.42
CA ARG A 472 17.11 9.52 -13.03
C ARG A 472 16.86 9.97 -11.60
N THR A 473 16.10 11.05 -11.43
CA THR A 473 15.85 11.64 -10.11
C THR A 473 14.37 11.84 -9.85
N TYR A 474 14.01 12.03 -8.58
CA TYR A 474 12.68 12.45 -8.13
C TYR A 474 12.76 13.04 -6.73
N THR A 475 11.72 13.75 -6.31
CA THR A 475 11.60 14.28 -4.95
C THR A 475 10.98 13.24 -4.01
N GLU A 476 11.61 13.01 -2.85
CA GLU A 476 11.13 12.07 -1.84
C GLU A 476 11.01 12.73 -0.47
N TYR A 477 10.14 12.17 0.38
CA TYR A 477 9.93 12.59 1.77
C TYR A 477 10.79 11.77 2.73
N PHE A 478 11.33 12.46 3.75
CA PHE A 478 12.16 11.87 4.79
C PHE A 478 11.77 12.43 6.16
N THR A 479 11.91 11.62 7.18
CA THR A 479 11.93 12.12 8.56
C THR A 479 13.18 12.99 8.76
N LYS A 480 13.02 14.16 9.37
CA LYS A 480 14.13 15.09 9.65
C LYS A 480 15.25 14.37 10.39
N GLY A 481 16.47 14.47 9.86
CA GLY A 481 17.64 13.78 10.39
C GLY A 481 17.81 12.32 9.91
N ASN A 482 16.95 11.83 8.98
CA ASN A 482 17.08 10.50 8.36
C ASN A 482 17.13 10.58 6.82
N THR A 483 17.68 11.68 6.28
CA THR A 483 17.98 11.77 4.84
C THR A 483 19.21 10.94 4.49
N PRO A 484 19.23 10.23 3.36
CA PRO A 484 20.41 9.47 2.93
C PRO A 484 21.57 10.39 2.57
N LYS A 485 22.77 9.83 2.47
CA LYS A 485 23.98 10.53 2.00
C LYS A 485 23.87 10.89 0.52
N ALA A 486 24.82 11.71 0.01
CA ALA A 486 24.95 12.00 -1.41
C ALA A 486 25.21 10.70 -2.21
N CYS A 487 24.70 10.67 -3.45
CA CYS A 487 24.83 9.51 -4.32
C CYS A 487 26.29 9.26 -4.69
N ASP A 488 26.74 8.07 -4.38
CA ASP A 488 28.03 7.47 -4.75
C ASP A 488 27.83 6.21 -5.60
N GLY A 489 26.61 6.00 -6.08
CA GLY A 489 26.20 4.82 -6.83
C GLY A 489 26.46 4.90 -8.33
N HIS A 490 27.22 5.89 -8.81
CA HIS A 490 27.54 6.05 -10.23
C HIS A 490 29.04 6.16 -10.44
N GLU A 491 29.57 5.36 -11.38
CA GLU A 491 30.95 5.42 -11.84
C GLU A 491 30.94 5.82 -13.31
N VAL A 492 31.64 6.92 -13.61
CA VAL A 492 31.82 7.40 -14.98
C VAL A 492 33.07 6.76 -15.56
N VAL A 493 32.87 5.93 -16.57
CA VAL A 493 33.97 5.24 -17.25
C VAL A 493 34.07 5.70 -18.70
N LYS A 494 35.26 6.10 -19.12
CA LYS A 494 35.56 6.38 -20.54
C LYS A 494 35.69 5.08 -21.29
N ILE A 495 34.88 4.89 -22.30
CA ILE A 495 34.79 3.72 -23.15
C ILE A 495 35.33 4.08 -24.55
N CYS A 496 36.22 3.28 -25.08
CA CYS A 496 36.66 3.39 -26.47
C CYS A 496 35.46 3.08 -27.39
N LYS A 497 35.15 3.98 -28.33
CA LYS A 497 34.02 3.81 -29.24
C LYS A 497 34.18 2.62 -30.16
N GLU A 498 35.40 2.23 -30.52
CA GLU A 498 35.67 1.10 -31.42
C GLU A 498 35.66 -0.23 -30.68
N SER A 499 36.48 -0.42 -29.65
CA SER A 499 36.59 -1.69 -28.92
C SER A 499 35.47 -1.96 -27.96
N LYS A 500 34.68 -0.94 -27.57
CA LYS A 500 33.66 -0.97 -26.51
C LYS A 500 34.18 -1.36 -25.12
N LYS A 501 35.52 -1.30 -24.92
CA LYS A 501 36.25 -1.56 -23.66
C LYS A 501 36.67 -0.23 -23.00
N VAL A 502 37.17 -0.30 -21.77
CA VAL A 502 37.70 0.87 -21.04
C VAL A 502 38.78 1.55 -21.89
N ALA A 503 38.60 2.84 -22.12
CA ALA A 503 39.52 3.59 -22.94
C ALA A 503 40.88 3.72 -22.26
N THR A 504 41.93 3.68 -23.08
CA THR A 504 43.30 4.03 -22.70
C THR A 504 43.67 5.42 -23.23
N GLU A 505 44.82 5.94 -22.85
CA GLU A 505 45.35 7.21 -23.38
C GLU A 505 45.56 7.21 -24.89
N TYR A 506 45.60 6.02 -25.50
CA TYR A 506 45.77 5.82 -26.95
C TYR A 506 44.47 5.82 -27.74
N CYS A 507 43.29 5.89 -27.05
CA CYS A 507 41.99 5.93 -27.72
C CYS A 507 41.60 7.35 -28.10
N LEU A 508 41.54 7.65 -29.39
CA LEU A 508 41.18 8.97 -29.91
C LEU A 508 39.69 9.29 -29.74
N GLU A 509 38.85 8.30 -29.99
CA GLU A 509 37.42 8.44 -29.85
C GLU A 509 36.92 7.69 -28.64
N THR A 510 36.41 8.45 -27.67
CA THR A 510 35.85 7.89 -26.43
C THR A 510 34.44 8.40 -26.23
N GLU A 511 33.65 7.64 -25.46
CA GLU A 511 32.36 8.06 -24.91
C GLU A 511 32.38 7.85 -23.39
N GLU A 512 31.81 8.77 -22.65
CA GLU A 512 31.59 8.57 -21.21
C GLU A 512 30.31 7.76 -20.99
N LYS A 513 30.43 6.67 -20.25
CA LYS A 513 29.28 5.86 -19.82
C LYS A 513 29.20 5.84 -18.31
N VAL A 514 27.98 6.08 -17.82
CA VAL A 514 27.66 6.00 -16.39
C VAL A 514 27.22 4.59 -16.07
N TYR A 515 27.93 3.93 -15.18
CA TYR A 515 27.58 2.61 -14.65
C TYR A 515 26.99 2.77 -13.25
N THR A 516 25.98 1.98 -12.94
CA THR A 516 25.30 2.02 -11.64
C THR A 516 25.88 0.93 -10.75
N ALA A 517 26.36 1.32 -9.58
CA ALA A 517 26.88 0.39 -8.58
C ALA A 517 25.73 -0.47 -7.99
N LYS A 518 26.11 -1.65 -7.49
CA LYS A 518 25.18 -2.53 -6.76
C LYS A 518 24.61 -1.81 -5.56
N PRO A 519 23.28 -1.83 -5.33
CA PRO A 519 22.68 -1.19 -4.17
C PRO A 519 23.29 -1.71 -2.86
N GLU A 520 23.53 -0.82 -1.91
CA GLU A 520 24.19 -1.12 -0.64
C GLU A 520 23.51 -2.27 0.13
N LYS A 521 22.18 -2.30 0.15
CA LYS A 521 21.39 -3.34 0.82
C LYS A 521 21.50 -4.73 0.18
N GLU A 522 21.98 -4.81 -1.06
CA GLU A 522 22.24 -6.09 -1.75
C GLU A 522 23.58 -6.74 -1.32
N ASN A 523 24.39 -6.06 -0.53
CA ASN A 523 25.62 -6.62 0.02
C ASN A 523 25.36 -7.35 1.35
N ASN A 524 24.72 -8.53 1.27
CA ASN A 524 24.42 -9.35 2.44
C ASN A 524 24.37 -10.85 2.06
N SER A 525 24.29 -11.73 3.07
CA SER A 525 24.30 -13.18 2.92
C SER A 525 22.92 -13.85 3.06
N ASN A 526 21.83 -13.06 3.21
CA ASN A 526 20.49 -13.61 3.46
C ASN A 526 19.75 -13.94 2.17
N TRP A 527 20.20 -13.40 1.05
CA TRP A 527 19.65 -13.73 -0.26
C TRP A 527 20.71 -13.64 -1.37
N THR A 528 20.43 -14.30 -2.47
CA THR A 528 21.26 -14.29 -3.67
C THR A 528 20.39 -13.91 -4.87
N VAL A 529 20.77 -12.84 -5.56
CA VAL A 529 20.18 -12.47 -6.85
C VAL A 529 20.67 -13.45 -7.91
N LEU A 530 19.74 -14.03 -8.66
CA LEU A 530 20.01 -15.03 -9.67
C LEU A 530 20.15 -14.41 -11.07
N GLY A 531 21.18 -14.79 -11.80
CA GLY A 531 21.42 -14.31 -13.17
C GLY A 531 22.80 -13.64 -13.34
N LYS A 532 22.97 -12.93 -14.45
CA LYS A 532 24.24 -12.19 -14.72
C LYS A 532 24.33 -10.97 -13.82
N ASP A 533 25.55 -10.75 -13.31
CA ASP A 533 25.86 -9.50 -12.60
C ASP A 533 25.75 -8.32 -13.59
N LYS A 534 24.73 -7.49 -13.38
CA LYS A 534 24.45 -6.30 -14.20
C LYS A 534 25.09 -5.02 -13.67
N TYR A 535 25.77 -5.11 -12.50
CA TYR A 535 26.44 -4.00 -11.84
C TYR A 535 27.94 -4.01 -12.06
N ALA A 536 28.47 -4.99 -12.82
CA ALA A 536 29.89 -5.06 -13.12
C ALA A 536 30.32 -3.87 -13.97
N VAL A 537 31.20 -3.05 -13.41
CA VAL A 537 31.85 -1.98 -14.14
C VAL A 537 32.90 -2.63 -15.04
N PRO A 538 33.00 -2.28 -16.34
CA PRO A 538 34.01 -2.85 -17.22
C PRO A 538 35.42 -2.50 -16.70
N THR A 539 36.28 -3.50 -16.60
CA THR A 539 37.66 -3.35 -16.20
C THR A 539 38.65 -3.65 -17.33
N GLU A 540 38.18 -4.32 -18.36
CA GLU A 540 38.99 -4.72 -19.51
C GLU A 540 39.32 -3.51 -20.36
N LYS A 541 40.61 -3.17 -20.42
CA LYS A 541 41.10 -2.05 -21.19
C LYS A 541 41.09 -2.31 -22.69
N CYS A 542 40.98 -1.27 -23.47
CA CYS A 542 41.11 -1.32 -24.92
C CYS A 542 42.45 -1.97 -25.32
N SER A 543 42.39 -2.98 -26.15
CA SER A 543 43.53 -3.70 -26.69
C SER A 543 43.76 -3.42 -28.18
N ILE A 544 42.86 -2.64 -28.81
CA ILE A 544 42.99 -2.25 -30.21
C ILE A 544 43.95 -1.10 -30.37
N HIS A 545 43.86 -0.11 -29.46
CA HIS A 545 44.72 1.08 -29.46
C HIS A 545 45.84 0.88 -28.43
N THR A 546 47.04 0.54 -28.94
CA THR A 546 48.24 0.34 -28.14
C THR A 546 49.23 1.48 -28.40
N GLU A 547 50.23 1.60 -27.57
CA GLU A 547 51.30 2.57 -27.78
C GLU A 547 51.96 2.40 -29.16
N GLU A 548 52.17 1.14 -29.57
CA GLU A 548 52.86 0.79 -30.80
C GLU A 548 52.10 1.24 -32.07
N ASN A 549 50.78 1.08 -32.10
CA ASN A 549 49.98 1.39 -33.29
C ASN A 549 49.28 2.76 -33.25
N SER A 550 49.39 3.47 -32.14
CA SER A 550 48.69 4.76 -31.94
C SER A 550 49.67 5.93 -31.73
N THR A 551 50.95 5.70 -31.74
CA THR A 551 51.99 6.75 -31.62
C THR A 551 52.84 6.84 -32.86
N ILE A 552 53.43 7.99 -33.05
CA ILE A 552 54.45 8.26 -34.08
C ILE A 552 55.60 9.09 -33.46
N ILE A 553 56.82 8.79 -33.92
CA ILE A 553 57.97 9.65 -33.62
C ILE A 553 58.02 10.74 -34.70
N ILE A 554 58.01 12.00 -34.26
CA ILE A 554 58.05 13.14 -35.18
C ILE A 554 59.39 13.17 -35.93
N PRO A 555 59.35 13.05 -37.28
CA PRO A 555 60.56 13.16 -38.07
C PRO A 555 60.97 14.61 -38.22
N ASN A 556 62.26 14.82 -38.59
CA ASN A 556 62.68 16.13 -39.09
C ASN A 556 61.96 16.44 -40.41
N LEU A 557 61.18 17.52 -40.41
CA LEU A 557 60.43 17.97 -41.57
C LEU A 557 61.06 19.21 -42.22
N VAL A 558 61.89 19.92 -41.51
CA VAL A 558 62.60 21.14 -42.05
C VAL A 558 63.41 20.73 -43.23
N GLY A 559 63.31 21.46 -44.32
CA GLY A 559 63.94 21.16 -45.61
C GLY A 559 63.27 20.10 -46.48
N LYS A 560 62.09 19.55 -46.03
CA LYS A 560 61.24 18.65 -46.85
C LYS A 560 60.18 19.44 -47.58
N THR A 561 59.65 18.91 -48.69
CA THR A 561 58.52 19.49 -49.39
C THR A 561 57.24 19.35 -48.56
N GLU A 562 56.28 20.24 -48.77
CA GLU A 562 54.98 20.18 -48.12
C GLU A 562 54.33 18.79 -48.32
N ALA A 563 54.44 18.22 -49.52
CA ALA A 563 53.88 16.91 -49.84
C ALA A 563 54.54 15.78 -49.04
N GLU A 564 55.88 15.78 -48.95
CA GLU A 564 56.63 14.80 -48.16
C GLU A 564 56.32 14.92 -46.66
N ALA A 565 56.22 16.16 -46.15
CA ALA A 565 55.87 16.40 -44.75
C ALA A 565 54.46 15.87 -44.43
N LYS A 566 53.45 16.15 -45.27
CA LYS A 566 52.09 15.62 -45.12
C LYS A 566 52.08 14.10 -45.16
N ALA A 567 52.80 13.50 -46.08
CA ALA A 567 52.87 12.02 -46.18
C ALA A 567 53.42 11.38 -44.92
N LYS A 568 54.47 11.96 -44.32
CA LYS A 568 55.11 11.49 -43.08
C LYS A 568 54.22 11.71 -41.84
N LEU A 569 53.31 12.68 -41.89
CA LEU A 569 52.44 13.05 -40.79
C LEU A 569 50.96 12.56 -41.00
N SER A 570 50.73 11.57 -41.85
CA SER A 570 49.39 11.12 -42.29
C SER A 570 48.46 10.73 -41.16
N ILE A 571 48.97 10.42 -39.96
CA ILE A 571 48.16 10.04 -38.79
C ILE A 571 48.00 11.20 -37.79
N LEU A 572 48.50 12.38 -38.09
CA LEU A 572 48.41 13.60 -37.27
C LEU A 572 47.49 14.66 -37.92
N ASN A 573 47.01 15.60 -37.15
CA ASN A 573 46.24 16.74 -37.64
C ASN A 573 47.22 17.84 -38.03
N VAL A 574 47.52 17.94 -39.32
CA VAL A 574 48.50 18.89 -39.84
C VAL A 574 47.86 20.21 -40.20
N GLN A 575 48.28 21.29 -39.55
CA GLN A 575 47.94 22.66 -39.93
C GLN A 575 49.15 23.26 -40.64
N ILE A 576 48.89 23.92 -41.78
CA ILE A 576 49.95 24.57 -42.56
C ILE A 576 49.81 26.07 -42.46
N ILE A 577 50.94 26.74 -42.17
CA ILE A 577 51.09 28.19 -42.22
C ILE A 577 52.09 28.50 -43.33
N TYR A 578 51.80 29.48 -44.16
CA TYR A 578 52.70 29.91 -45.22
C TYR A 578 53.39 31.22 -44.80
N GLU A 579 54.73 31.26 -44.96
CA GLU A 579 55.52 32.45 -44.78
C GLU A 579 56.40 32.65 -46.02
N THR A 580 56.86 33.92 -46.31
CA THR A 580 57.72 34.23 -47.45
C THR A 580 59.10 34.54 -46.95
N HIS A 581 60.09 33.73 -47.40
CA HIS A 581 61.49 33.91 -47.17
C HIS A 581 62.21 33.77 -48.50
N GLU A 582 62.84 34.85 -48.95
CA GLU A 582 63.49 34.93 -50.27
C GLU A 582 64.73 34.00 -50.40
N ASP A 583 65.36 33.72 -49.32
CA ASP A 583 66.61 32.87 -49.21
C ASP A 583 66.28 31.35 -49.11
N GLN A 584 65.02 30.99 -49.09
CA GLN A 584 64.59 29.57 -49.00
C GLN A 584 63.89 29.16 -50.29
N ASP A 585 63.92 27.86 -50.60
CA ASP A 585 63.20 27.31 -51.75
C ASP A 585 61.65 27.32 -51.55
N ASP A 586 60.91 27.55 -52.65
CA ASP A 586 59.47 27.56 -52.62
C ASP A 586 58.87 26.15 -52.30
N GLY A 587 57.85 26.06 -51.46
CA GLY A 587 57.13 24.82 -51.12
C GLY A 587 57.93 23.95 -50.09
N ILE A 588 58.99 24.48 -49.47
CA ILE A 588 59.75 23.75 -48.47
C ILE A 588 59.30 24.11 -47.04
N VAL A 589 59.27 23.12 -46.14
CA VAL A 589 58.99 23.32 -44.71
C VAL A 589 60.22 24.02 -44.07
N ILE A 590 59.98 25.19 -43.46
CA ILE A 590 60.97 25.98 -42.78
C ILE A 590 60.94 25.87 -41.28
N LYS A 591 59.74 25.40 -40.72
CA LYS A 591 59.57 25.25 -39.29
C LYS A 591 58.54 24.19 -38.99
N GLN A 592 58.71 23.48 -37.90
CA GLN A 592 57.71 22.57 -37.32
C GLN A 592 57.48 22.90 -35.84
N SER A 593 56.22 22.73 -35.34
CA SER A 593 55.84 23.07 -33.96
C SER A 593 56.18 21.99 -32.94
N LEU A 594 56.40 20.76 -33.40
CA LEU A 594 56.83 19.63 -32.57
C LEU A 594 58.28 19.29 -32.92
N GLU A 595 59.07 18.99 -31.89
CA GLU A 595 60.52 18.69 -32.06
C GLU A 595 60.74 17.33 -32.72
N GLU A 596 61.82 17.20 -33.51
CA GLU A 596 62.29 15.92 -34.04
C GLU A 596 62.54 14.93 -32.89
N GLY A 597 62.11 13.69 -33.05
CA GLY A 597 62.24 12.65 -32.03
C GLY A 597 61.14 12.65 -30.96
N ALA A 598 60.26 13.67 -30.92
CA ALA A 598 59.13 13.68 -30.00
C ALA A 598 58.16 12.53 -30.33
N LYS A 599 57.75 11.75 -29.33
CA LYS A 599 56.75 10.68 -29.45
C LYS A 599 55.36 11.25 -29.14
N VAL A 600 54.48 11.23 -30.09
CA VAL A 600 53.11 11.79 -29.96
C VAL A 600 52.07 10.80 -30.40
N ILE A 601 50.82 10.96 -29.88
CA ILE A 601 49.71 10.10 -30.21
C ILE A 601 49.09 10.50 -31.56
N ARG A 602 48.49 9.57 -32.24
CA ARG A 602 47.68 9.75 -33.46
C ARG A 602 46.66 10.86 -33.24
N GLY A 603 46.48 11.75 -34.22
CA GLY A 603 45.57 12.88 -34.13
C GLY A 603 46.12 14.10 -33.34
N THR A 604 47.35 14.06 -32.84
CA THR A 604 48.02 15.26 -32.27
C THR A 604 48.11 16.36 -33.32
N ASN A 605 47.84 17.60 -32.92
CA ASN A 605 47.95 18.74 -33.82
C ASN A 605 49.43 19.10 -33.98
N ILE A 606 49.88 19.24 -35.20
CA ILE A 606 51.17 19.76 -35.57
C ILE A 606 51.02 20.90 -36.57
N VAL A 607 51.73 21.99 -36.33
CA VAL A 607 51.80 23.11 -37.27
C VAL A 607 53.15 23.02 -38.01
N ILE A 608 53.10 23.04 -39.33
CA ILE A 608 54.27 23.18 -40.18
C ILE A 608 54.20 24.53 -40.91
N THR A 609 55.34 25.23 -40.95
CA THR A 609 55.43 26.48 -41.74
C THR A 609 56.13 26.16 -43.04
N VAL A 610 55.48 26.51 -44.15
CA VAL A 610 55.97 26.25 -45.51
C VAL A 610 56.32 27.58 -46.17
N ASN A 611 57.53 27.70 -46.78
CA ASN A 611 57.93 28.86 -47.56
C ASN A 611 57.08 28.94 -48.84
N ARG A 612 56.45 30.11 -49.10
CA ARG A 612 55.73 30.44 -50.37
C ARG A 612 56.28 31.75 -50.91
N LYS A 613 57.07 31.66 -52.02
CA LYS A 613 57.51 32.84 -52.73
C LYS A 613 56.34 33.48 -53.49
N GLN A 614 56.23 34.81 -53.42
CA GLN A 614 55.23 35.52 -54.23
C GLN A 614 55.68 35.36 -55.69
N THR A 615 54.91 34.64 -56.46
CA THR A 615 54.98 34.71 -57.93
C THR A 615 54.42 36.05 -58.36
N THR A 616 55.29 36.95 -58.84
CA THR A 616 54.88 38.15 -59.58
C THR A 616 54.00 37.71 -60.71
N PRO A 617 52.83 38.30 -60.91
CA PRO A 617 51.99 37.99 -62.07
C PRO A 617 52.72 38.44 -63.35
N PRO A 618 52.73 37.70 -64.48
CA PRO A 618 53.27 38.17 -65.72
C PRO A 618 52.47 39.40 -66.21
N ASP A 619 53.23 40.46 -66.68
CA ASP A 619 52.70 41.67 -67.33
C ASP A 619 51.73 41.32 -68.43
N LEU A 620 50.48 41.64 -68.28
CA LEU A 620 49.47 41.66 -69.35
C LEU A 620 49.53 43.01 -70.06
N ASN A 621 50.29 43.06 -71.14
CA ASN A 621 50.15 44.11 -72.14
C ASN A 621 48.92 43.86 -72.99
N THR A 622 48.06 44.82 -72.96
CA THR A 622 47.13 45.36 -73.97
C THR A 622 46.74 44.47 -75.16
N GLU A 623 45.49 44.14 -75.27
CA GLU A 623 44.75 44.31 -76.52
C GLU A 623 43.25 44.59 -76.26
N LYS A 624 42.73 45.44 -77.15
CA LYS A 624 41.49 46.22 -77.15
C LYS A 624 40.21 45.39 -77.02
N LEU A 625 39.21 46.07 -76.42
CA LEU A 625 37.77 45.81 -76.50
C LEU A 625 37.26 45.82 -77.95
N PRO A 626 36.16 45.17 -78.25
CA PRO A 626 35.03 45.86 -78.80
C PRO A 626 33.71 45.78 -77.99
N GLU A 627 32.99 46.87 -78.15
CA GLU A 627 31.75 47.24 -77.48
C GLU A 627 30.51 46.45 -77.94
N GLU A 628 29.54 46.56 -77.08
CA GLU A 628 28.08 46.55 -77.27
C GLU A 628 27.33 45.24 -77.58
N ASN A 629 26.36 44.89 -76.79
CA ASN A 629 24.99 45.40 -76.89
C ASN A 629 24.13 44.97 -75.69
N ASN A 630 23.37 45.99 -75.29
CA ASN A 630 22.19 45.90 -74.45
C ASN A 630 21.15 44.86 -74.93
N GLU A 631 20.45 44.29 -73.99
CA GLU A 631 18.98 44.51 -73.90
C GLU A 631 18.38 43.80 -72.68
N ASN A 632 17.87 44.65 -71.83
CA ASN A 632 16.59 44.61 -71.08
C ASN A 632 15.84 43.26 -70.90
N ASN A 633 15.46 42.97 -69.74
CA ASN A 633 14.10 43.19 -69.15
C ASN A 633 14.03 42.59 -67.77
N GLU A 634 13.86 43.39 -66.82
CA GLU A 634 12.69 43.75 -66.01
C GLU A 634 11.75 42.64 -65.56
N ASN A 635 11.49 42.78 -64.31
CA ASN A 635 10.24 42.47 -63.55
C ASN A 635 9.95 41.03 -63.16
N ASN A 636 9.62 40.71 -61.96
CA ASN A 636 8.74 41.32 -60.94
C ASN A 636 8.81 40.50 -59.71
N GLU A 637 9.03 41.11 -58.62
CA GLU A 637 8.13 41.30 -57.46
C GLU A 637 7.18 40.18 -57.11
N ASN A 638 7.27 39.93 -55.88
CA ASN A 638 6.19 39.90 -54.88
C ASN A 638 5.67 38.60 -54.32
N ASN A 639 5.78 38.64 -53.06
CA ASN A 639 4.72 38.45 -52.05
C ASN A 639 4.47 37.07 -51.51
N SER A 640 4.89 36.97 -50.32
CA SER A 640 4.10 37.06 -49.05
C SER A 640 3.17 35.90 -48.73
N THR A 641 3.21 35.68 -47.47
CA THR A 641 2.17 35.24 -46.51
C THR A 641 1.92 33.77 -46.31
N SER A 642 2.30 33.35 -45.13
CA SER A 642 1.43 33.05 -43.98
C SER A 642 0.51 31.83 -44.06
N GLY A 643 0.46 31.13 -42.98
CA GLY A 643 -0.65 30.28 -42.59
C GLY A 643 -0.16 28.93 -42.09
N ASN A 644 0.07 28.80 -40.86
CA ASN A 644 -0.81 28.51 -39.74
C ASN A 644 -1.68 27.26 -39.94
N THR A 645 -1.61 26.44 -38.97
CA THR A 645 -2.59 25.61 -38.25
C THR A 645 -2.29 24.14 -38.16
N THR A 646 -2.01 23.78 -36.93
CA THR A 646 -2.75 22.94 -35.96
C THR A 646 -2.87 21.46 -36.25
N THR A 647 -2.27 20.81 -35.30
CA THR A 647 -2.70 19.61 -34.54
C THR A 647 -3.86 18.75 -35.09
N PRO A 648 -3.93 17.46 -34.74
CA PRO A 648 -4.28 17.12 -33.37
C PRO A 648 -3.20 16.31 -32.60
#